data_8984a09df229f7aa651c8c2ee653b46e
#
_entry.id   8984a09df229f7aa651c8c2ee653b46e
#
_cell.length_a   1.000
_cell.length_b   1.000
_cell.length_c   1.000
_cell.angle_alpha   90.00
_cell.angle_beta   90.00
_cell.angle_gamma   90.00
#
_symmetry.space_group_name_H-M   'P 1'
#
loop_
_entity.id
_entity.type
_entity.pdbx_description
1 polymer ?
#
loop_
_entity_poly.entity_id
_entity_poly.type
_entity_poly.pdbx_seq_one_letter_code
_entity_poly.pdbx_strand_id
1 'polypeptide(L)'
;MIMSALNEEYGADQIQILEGLEAVRKRPGMYIGSTSVRGLHHLVYEIVDNAVDEALAGYCDTIYVTINEDNSITVVDDGRGIPVGIQKKAGIPAVEVAFTILHAGGKFGGGGYKVSGGLHGVGASVVNALSKWLEVEITQDGKTYKQRYEKGKTMYPLKVIREAGPDEHGTKVTFLPDETIFEETVFDYDTLKIRLRETAFLTKNLKIILRDNREEKHEHVFHYEGGIKEFVTYLNRGKSALYDQVFYCEGSKDGVYVEISMQHNDSYTENIYSFVNNINTPEGGTHLSGFKNALTNTLNDYARNNKLLKESESNLSGEDIREGLTAIISVKIEEPQFEGQTKQKLGNSEARGAVDSILREQFTYFLEQNPTVAKTICDKSILAQRARAAARKARDLTRRKTALEGMALPGKLADCSDKNPENCEIYIVEGDSAGGSAKTARSRDTQAILPLRGKILNVEKARLDRIYSNAEIKAMITAFGTGIHEDFDISKLRYNKIIIMTDADVDGAHISTLLLTFLYRFMPELIKQGHVYLAQPPLYKVEKNKKVWYAYSDEELNNILKEIGRDTNNKIQRYKGLGEMDAEQLWETTMDPERRILLRVSYDEETASEIDLTFTTLMGDQVEPRREFIEANAKYGNLDI
;
A
#
# COMPACT_ATOMS: atom_id res chain seq x y z
N MET A 1 17.97 -29.39 24.03
CA MET A 1 18.00 -28.69 25.33
C MET A 1 16.92 -27.60 25.41
N ILE A 2 15.75 -27.77 24.75
CA ILE A 2 14.60 -26.83 24.76
C ILE A 2 13.33 -27.47 25.39
N MET A 3 13.38 -28.75 25.77
CA MET A 3 12.22 -29.48 26.33
C MET A 3 12.23 -29.67 27.86
N SER A 4 13.10 -28.98 28.62
CA SER A 4 13.14 -29.14 30.07
C SER A 4 12.64 -27.93 30.90
N ALA A 5 12.02 -26.94 30.26
CA ALA A 5 11.48 -25.74 30.93
C ALA A 5 9.94 -25.65 30.95
N LEU A 6 9.23 -26.77 30.74
CA LEU A 6 7.75 -26.79 30.62
C LEU A 6 7.06 -27.43 31.84
N ASN A 7 7.61 -27.29 33.05
CA ASN A 7 6.96 -27.72 34.28
C ASN A 7 6.93 -26.62 35.35
N GLU A 8 6.66 -25.37 34.93
CA GLU A 8 6.08 -24.41 35.88
C GLU A 8 4.56 -24.62 35.85
N GLU A 9 3.97 -25.01 36.96
CA GLU A 9 2.51 -25.15 37.08
C GLU A 9 1.86 -23.83 36.68
N TYR A 10 1.01 -23.86 35.63
CA TYR A 10 0.23 -22.72 35.20
C TYR A 10 -0.78 -22.37 36.29
N GLY A 11 -0.40 -21.44 37.17
CA GLY A 11 -1.19 -20.97 38.29
C GLY A 11 -1.77 -19.57 38.11
N ALA A 12 -2.69 -19.18 38.97
CA ALA A 12 -3.32 -17.85 38.92
C ALA A 12 -2.32 -16.68 38.97
N ASP A 13 -1.19 -16.87 39.65
CA ASP A 13 -0.13 -15.86 39.76
C ASP A 13 0.63 -15.59 38.44
N GLN A 14 0.47 -16.46 37.43
CA GLN A 14 1.05 -16.25 36.11
C GLN A 14 0.17 -15.39 35.17
N ILE A 15 -1.08 -15.12 35.61
CA ILE A 15 -1.97 -14.21 34.89
C ILE A 15 -1.57 -12.77 35.23
N GLN A 16 -0.85 -12.13 34.28
CA GLN A 16 -0.46 -10.72 34.43
C GLN A 16 -1.58 -9.80 33.96
N ILE A 17 -1.99 -8.89 34.85
CA ILE A 17 -2.90 -7.80 34.51
C ILE A 17 -2.04 -6.60 34.10
N LEU A 18 -2.18 -6.17 32.83
CA LEU A 18 -1.54 -4.97 32.31
C LEU A 18 -2.52 -3.81 32.39
N GLU A 19 -2.16 -2.76 33.11
CA GLU A 19 -3.01 -1.58 33.25
C GLU A 19 -2.51 -0.41 32.41
N GLY A 20 -3.47 0.36 31.84
CA GLY A 20 -3.20 1.61 31.16
C GLY A 20 -2.23 1.50 29.99
N LEU A 21 -1.31 2.45 29.88
CA LEU A 21 -0.37 2.57 28.75
C LEU A 21 0.76 1.52 28.77
N GLU A 22 0.95 0.81 29.88
CA GLU A 22 1.91 -0.29 29.94
C GLU A 22 1.52 -1.45 29.03
N ALA A 23 0.21 -1.70 28.88
CA ALA A 23 -0.31 -2.70 27.95
C ALA A 23 0.08 -2.36 26.50
N VAL A 24 0.00 -1.09 26.10
CA VAL A 24 0.39 -0.60 24.78
C VAL A 24 1.88 -0.85 24.53
N ARG A 25 2.74 -0.51 25.47
CA ARG A 25 4.18 -0.70 25.35
C ARG A 25 4.60 -2.18 25.27
N LYS A 26 3.91 -3.07 25.96
CA LYS A 26 4.17 -4.52 25.94
C LYS A 26 3.64 -5.20 24.67
N ARG A 27 2.56 -4.70 24.08
CA ARG A 27 1.89 -5.28 22.91
C ARG A 27 1.55 -4.19 21.87
N PRO A 28 2.54 -3.44 21.34
CA PRO A 28 2.29 -2.33 20.43
C PRO A 28 1.57 -2.77 19.15
N GLY A 29 1.85 -3.96 18.62
CA GLY A 29 1.22 -4.50 17.42
C GLY A 29 -0.31 -4.61 17.52
N MET A 30 -0.90 -4.71 18.73
CA MET A 30 -2.36 -4.70 18.91
C MET A 30 -3.00 -3.34 18.60
N TYR A 31 -2.23 -2.24 18.67
CA TYR A 31 -2.71 -0.87 18.52
C TYR A 31 -2.28 -0.23 17.21
N ILE A 32 -1.06 -0.52 16.74
CA ILE A 32 -0.47 0.07 15.53
C ILE A 32 -0.17 -0.97 14.42
N GLY A 33 -0.60 -2.21 14.59
CA GLY A 33 -0.45 -3.30 13.63
C GLY A 33 0.95 -3.93 13.61
N SER A 34 2.02 -3.16 13.70
CA SER A 34 3.40 -3.66 13.72
C SER A 34 4.36 -2.67 14.39
N THR A 35 5.60 -3.09 14.68
CA THR A 35 6.70 -2.22 15.13
C THR A 35 7.70 -1.89 14.04
N SER A 36 7.40 -2.27 12.80
CA SER A 36 8.17 -1.93 11.60
C SER A 36 7.95 -0.46 11.19
N VAL A 37 8.58 -0.03 10.09
CA VAL A 37 8.41 1.29 9.46
C VAL A 37 6.92 1.67 9.30
N ARG A 38 6.04 0.71 8.96
CA ARG A 38 4.60 0.95 8.84
C ARG A 38 3.98 1.41 10.16
N GLY A 39 4.24 0.70 11.25
CA GLY A 39 3.73 1.09 12.57
C GLY A 39 4.33 2.41 13.06
N LEU A 40 5.57 2.72 12.68
CA LEU A 40 6.20 4.01 12.97
C LEU A 40 5.42 5.17 12.34
N HIS A 41 5.10 5.08 11.04
CA HIS A 41 4.34 6.11 10.34
C HIS A 41 2.90 6.22 10.84
N HIS A 42 2.32 5.13 11.33
CA HIS A 42 0.98 5.13 11.93
C HIS A 42 0.85 6.09 13.12
N LEU A 43 1.93 6.32 13.88
CA LEU A 43 1.94 7.33 14.95
C LEU A 43 1.64 8.74 14.41
N VAL A 44 2.18 9.08 13.24
CA VAL A 44 1.92 10.37 12.60
C VAL A 44 0.46 10.46 12.17
N TYR A 45 -0.06 9.39 11.58
CA TYR A 45 -1.45 9.35 11.09
C TYR A 45 -2.45 9.53 12.23
N GLU A 46 -2.23 8.94 13.41
CA GLU A 46 -3.11 9.10 14.56
C GLU A 46 -3.19 10.57 15.05
N ILE A 47 -2.09 11.31 15.00
CA ILE A 47 -2.10 12.75 15.39
C ILE A 47 -2.71 13.60 14.27
N VAL A 48 -2.38 13.32 13.00
CA VAL A 48 -2.97 14.03 11.86
C VAL A 48 -4.48 13.81 11.77
N ASP A 49 -4.95 12.58 11.99
CA ASP A 49 -6.39 12.25 11.96
C ASP A 49 -7.16 13.03 13.04
N ASN A 50 -6.56 13.34 14.18
CA ASN A 50 -7.17 14.23 15.18
C ASN A 50 -7.34 15.65 14.65
N ALA A 51 -6.36 16.19 13.92
CA ALA A 51 -6.45 17.50 13.29
C ALA A 51 -7.48 17.50 12.12
N VAL A 52 -7.54 16.42 11.35
CA VAL A 52 -8.55 16.21 10.29
C VAL A 52 -9.96 16.15 10.87
N ASP A 53 -10.15 15.55 12.04
CA ASP A 53 -11.45 15.55 12.73
C ASP A 53 -11.91 16.97 13.10
N GLU A 54 -10.98 17.88 13.47
CA GLU A 54 -11.28 19.31 13.64
C GLU A 54 -11.70 19.96 12.31
N ALA A 55 -11.05 19.59 11.20
CA ALA A 55 -11.42 20.10 9.88
C ALA A 55 -12.79 19.57 9.44
N LEU A 56 -13.10 18.29 9.67
CA LEU A 56 -14.42 17.71 9.38
C LEU A 56 -15.52 18.34 10.24
N ALA A 57 -15.19 18.80 11.44
CA ALA A 57 -16.09 19.56 12.31
C ALA A 57 -16.22 21.04 11.92
N GLY A 58 -15.44 21.51 10.93
CA GLY A 58 -15.48 22.88 10.41
C GLY A 58 -14.69 23.91 11.22
N TYR A 59 -13.69 23.47 12.01
CA TYR A 59 -12.91 24.35 12.90
C TYR A 59 -11.42 24.43 12.54
N CYS A 60 -10.94 23.67 11.54
CA CYS A 60 -9.56 23.68 11.11
C CYS A 60 -9.48 23.81 9.59
N ASP A 61 -8.66 24.76 9.12
CA ASP A 61 -8.42 25.01 7.71
C ASP A 61 -7.00 24.63 7.28
N THR A 62 -6.05 24.56 8.23
CA THR A 62 -4.63 24.31 7.91
C THR A 62 -3.98 23.38 8.93
N ILE A 63 -3.28 22.37 8.40
CA ILE A 63 -2.47 21.44 9.18
C ILE A 63 -1.02 21.51 8.72
N TYR A 64 -0.09 21.65 9.65
CA TYR A 64 1.35 21.55 9.39
C TYR A 64 1.89 20.25 9.95
N VAL A 65 2.62 19.49 9.15
CA VAL A 65 3.33 18.28 9.56
C VAL A 65 4.80 18.49 9.28
N THR A 66 5.65 18.39 10.28
CA THR A 66 7.08 18.67 10.16
C THR A 66 7.90 17.51 10.70
N ILE A 67 8.82 16.99 9.87
CA ILE A 67 9.90 16.12 10.33
C ILE A 67 11.02 17.04 10.78
N ASN A 68 11.35 17.02 12.06
CA ASN A 68 12.37 17.88 12.64
C ASN A 68 13.79 17.34 12.40
N GLU A 69 14.82 18.17 12.64
CA GLU A 69 16.24 17.79 12.47
C GLU A 69 16.65 16.57 13.33
N ASP A 70 16.04 16.42 14.52
CA ASP A 70 16.25 15.29 15.43
C ASP A 70 15.38 14.07 15.11
N ASN A 71 14.70 14.10 13.95
CA ASN A 71 13.73 13.08 13.51
C ASN A 71 12.50 12.95 14.41
N SER A 72 12.19 13.92 15.26
CA SER A 72 10.87 14.04 15.88
C SER A 72 9.84 14.56 14.87
N ILE A 73 8.56 14.32 15.13
CA ILE A 73 7.45 14.85 14.34
C ILE A 73 6.73 15.95 15.10
N THR A 74 6.43 17.04 14.40
CA THR A 74 5.54 18.10 14.89
C THR A 74 4.31 18.17 13.99
N VAL A 75 3.13 18.08 14.59
CA VAL A 75 1.83 18.33 13.91
C VAL A 75 1.19 19.54 14.58
N VAL A 76 0.78 20.53 13.76
CA VAL A 76 0.09 21.74 14.22
C VAL A 76 -1.19 21.89 13.44
N ASP A 77 -2.30 22.08 14.13
CA ASP A 77 -3.59 22.47 13.57
C ASP A 77 -4.04 23.83 14.09
N ASP A 78 -4.87 24.50 13.33
CA ASP A 78 -5.55 25.74 13.68
C ASP A 78 -6.99 25.50 14.19
N GLY A 79 -7.27 24.33 14.74
CA GLY A 79 -8.55 23.93 15.32
C GLY A 79 -8.86 24.62 16.65
N ARG A 80 -9.91 24.17 17.34
CA ARG A 80 -10.35 24.75 18.63
C ARG A 80 -9.36 24.56 19.78
N GLY A 81 -8.41 23.64 19.62
CA GLY A 81 -7.54 23.18 20.71
C GLY A 81 -8.21 22.10 21.60
N ILE A 82 -7.39 21.18 22.12
CA ILE A 82 -7.86 20.17 23.06
C ILE A 82 -8.26 20.86 24.37
N PRO A 83 -9.42 20.53 25.00
CA PRO A 83 -9.85 21.18 26.24
C PRO A 83 -8.81 21.07 27.36
N VAL A 84 -8.50 22.17 28.03
CA VAL A 84 -7.52 22.26 29.12
C VAL A 84 -8.15 22.22 30.53
N GLY A 85 -9.49 22.33 30.61
CA GLY A 85 -10.23 22.27 31.86
C GLY A 85 -10.13 20.90 32.54
N ILE A 86 -10.42 20.87 33.85
CA ILE A 86 -10.41 19.61 34.65
C ILE A 86 -11.58 18.73 34.23
N GLN A 87 -11.27 17.50 33.81
CA GLN A 87 -12.26 16.46 33.57
C GLN A 87 -12.79 15.92 34.93
N LYS A 88 -14.07 16.15 35.20
CA LYS A 88 -14.69 15.94 36.52
C LYS A 88 -14.52 14.52 37.08
N LYS A 89 -14.56 13.48 36.23
CA LYS A 89 -14.48 12.09 36.65
C LYS A 89 -13.03 11.66 36.95
N ALA A 90 -12.08 12.15 36.16
CA ALA A 90 -10.67 11.82 36.27
C ALA A 90 -9.92 12.72 37.28
N GLY A 91 -10.42 13.95 37.53
CA GLY A 91 -9.78 14.91 38.43
C GLY A 91 -8.51 15.57 37.87
N ILE A 92 -8.18 15.35 36.60
CA ILE A 92 -6.99 15.89 35.90
C ILE A 92 -7.43 16.66 34.66
N PRO A 93 -6.55 17.48 34.04
CA PRO A 93 -6.87 18.21 32.81
C PRO A 93 -7.34 17.26 31.69
N ALA A 94 -8.31 17.70 30.88
CA ALA A 94 -8.87 16.88 29.81
C ALA A 94 -7.79 16.49 28.76
N VAL A 95 -6.83 17.36 28.49
CA VAL A 95 -5.66 17.04 27.65
C VAL A 95 -4.84 15.88 28.23
N GLU A 96 -4.60 15.88 29.54
CA GLU A 96 -3.87 14.79 30.20
C GLU A 96 -4.66 13.48 30.13
N VAL A 97 -5.99 13.52 30.28
CA VAL A 97 -6.86 12.36 30.07
C VAL A 97 -6.70 11.80 28.64
N ALA A 98 -6.71 12.67 27.62
CA ALA A 98 -6.60 12.25 26.22
C ALA A 98 -5.26 11.57 25.88
N PHE A 99 -4.17 11.97 26.55
CA PHE A 99 -2.84 11.41 26.29
C PHE A 99 -2.42 10.28 27.25
N THR A 100 -3.11 10.07 28.37
CA THR A 100 -2.68 9.08 29.40
C THR A 100 -3.69 7.98 29.68
N ILE A 101 -4.95 8.13 29.27
CA ILE A 101 -6.01 7.17 29.55
C ILE A 101 -6.52 6.57 28.25
N LEU A 102 -6.49 5.23 28.15
CA LEU A 102 -7.07 4.50 27.01
C LEU A 102 -8.60 4.60 27.05
N HIS A 103 -9.21 4.59 25.86
CA HIS A 103 -10.66 4.68 25.70
C HIS A 103 -11.27 5.92 26.35
N ALA A 104 -10.54 7.04 26.28
CA ALA A 104 -10.98 8.35 26.72
C ALA A 104 -10.87 9.36 25.58
N GLY A 105 -11.92 10.15 25.36
CA GLY A 105 -11.94 11.16 24.30
C GLY A 105 -13.28 11.87 24.17
N GLY A 106 -13.29 13.04 23.56
CA GLY A 106 -14.49 13.84 23.29
C GLY A 106 -15.37 13.34 22.13
N LYS A 107 -15.02 12.19 21.55
CA LYS A 107 -15.68 11.60 20.38
C LYS A 107 -16.66 10.48 20.74
N PHE A 108 -16.79 10.14 22.02
CA PHE A 108 -17.78 9.19 22.54
C PHE A 108 -19.09 9.90 22.92
N GLY A 109 -20.10 9.83 22.07
CA GLY A 109 -21.46 10.24 22.41
C GLY A 109 -21.71 11.74 22.47
N GLY A 110 -21.82 12.33 21.32
CA GLY A 110 -22.69 13.45 21.04
C GLY A 110 -22.37 14.80 21.68
N GLY A 111 -21.57 15.61 21.05
CA GLY A 111 -21.51 17.02 21.36
C GLY A 111 -20.47 17.81 20.60
N GLY A 112 -19.33 17.23 20.29
CA GLY A 112 -18.23 17.94 19.64
C GLY A 112 -18.00 17.55 18.18
N TYR A 113 -18.28 16.30 17.83
CA TYR A 113 -18.00 15.72 16.51
C TYR A 113 -19.17 14.85 16.07
N LYS A 114 -19.82 15.22 14.95
CA LYS A 114 -20.85 14.38 14.31
C LYS A 114 -20.25 13.25 13.50
N VAL A 115 -19.06 13.48 12.95
CA VAL A 115 -18.30 12.52 12.15
C VAL A 115 -16.86 12.58 12.61
N SER A 116 -16.22 11.45 12.83
CA SER A 116 -14.83 11.36 13.29
C SER A 116 -14.18 10.07 12.81
N GLY A 117 -12.90 10.14 12.46
CA GLY A 117 -12.05 8.97 12.21
C GLY A 117 -11.55 8.33 13.51
N GLY A 118 -11.39 9.11 14.56
CA GLY A 118 -10.87 8.69 15.87
C GLY A 118 -11.92 8.08 16.79
N LEU A 119 -12.40 6.87 16.49
CA LEU A 119 -13.54 6.23 17.16
C LEU A 119 -13.22 5.55 18.50
N HIS A 120 -12.00 5.09 18.69
CA HIS A 120 -11.65 4.23 19.83
C HIS A 120 -11.11 5.00 21.04
N GLY A 121 -10.82 6.31 20.89
CA GLY A 121 -10.26 7.14 21.96
C GLY A 121 -8.90 6.67 22.47
N VAL A 122 -8.09 6.10 21.58
CA VAL A 122 -6.77 5.54 21.96
C VAL A 122 -5.60 6.14 21.19
N GLY A 123 -5.81 6.78 20.03
CA GLY A 123 -4.73 7.24 19.17
C GLY A 123 -3.70 8.10 19.85
N ALA A 124 -4.10 9.21 20.48
CA ALA A 124 -3.19 10.13 21.18
C ALA A 124 -2.43 9.44 22.34
N SER A 125 -3.12 8.60 23.13
CA SER A 125 -2.52 7.88 24.24
C SER A 125 -1.57 6.78 23.78
N VAL A 126 -1.85 6.13 22.65
CA VAL A 126 -0.96 5.14 22.02
C VAL A 126 0.32 5.82 21.51
N VAL A 127 0.21 6.97 20.81
CA VAL A 127 1.39 7.73 20.38
C VAL A 127 2.25 8.14 21.58
N ASN A 128 1.63 8.63 22.65
CA ASN A 128 2.34 8.97 23.88
C ASN A 128 3.04 7.76 24.50
N ALA A 129 2.36 6.62 24.60
CA ALA A 129 2.94 5.40 25.18
C ALA A 129 4.16 4.88 24.39
N LEU A 130 4.15 5.02 23.05
CA LEU A 130 5.17 4.51 22.15
C LEU A 130 6.26 5.55 21.82
N SER A 131 6.18 6.73 22.41
CA SER A 131 7.18 7.80 22.26
C SER A 131 8.17 7.82 23.42
N LYS A 132 9.43 8.13 23.12
CA LYS A 132 10.47 8.44 24.11
C LYS A 132 10.05 9.66 24.92
N TRP A 133 9.55 10.68 24.20
CA TRP A 133 8.89 11.84 24.78
C TRP A 133 7.84 12.39 23.82
N LEU A 134 6.83 13.05 24.40
CA LEU A 134 5.79 13.77 23.67
C LEU A 134 5.51 15.09 24.40
N GLU A 135 5.36 16.17 23.63
CA GLU A 135 4.95 17.50 24.11
C GLU A 135 3.67 17.93 23.40
N VAL A 136 2.73 18.45 24.19
CA VAL A 136 1.52 19.09 23.65
C VAL A 136 1.49 20.56 24.04
N GLU A 137 1.24 21.43 23.07
CA GLU A 137 0.97 22.84 23.28
C GLU A 137 -0.45 23.13 22.76
N ILE A 138 -1.25 23.79 23.56
CA ILE A 138 -2.65 24.12 23.23
C ILE A 138 -2.85 25.60 23.38
N THR A 139 -3.32 26.24 22.31
CA THR A 139 -3.67 27.66 22.33
C THR A 139 -5.18 27.80 22.31
N GLN A 140 -5.73 28.35 23.37
CA GLN A 140 -7.17 28.65 23.50
C GLN A 140 -7.40 29.71 24.59
N ASP A 141 -8.49 30.44 24.50
CA ASP A 141 -8.91 31.43 25.51
C ASP A 141 -7.81 32.46 25.87
N GLY A 142 -7.03 32.89 24.87
CA GLY A 142 -5.99 33.91 25.03
C GLY A 142 -4.72 33.40 25.72
N LYS A 143 -4.52 32.09 25.86
CA LYS A 143 -3.34 31.48 26.51
C LYS A 143 -2.84 30.27 25.75
N THR A 144 -1.53 30.05 25.80
CA THR A 144 -0.91 28.81 25.34
C THR A 144 -0.46 27.98 26.53
N TYR A 145 -0.96 26.76 26.59
CA TYR A 145 -0.67 25.77 27.62
C TYR A 145 0.31 24.75 27.08
N LYS A 146 1.13 24.15 27.97
CA LYS A 146 2.08 23.11 27.59
C LYS A 146 2.14 22.01 28.65
N GLN A 147 2.25 20.76 28.18
CA GLN A 147 2.51 19.60 28.99
C GLN A 147 3.46 18.63 28.26
N ARG A 148 4.30 17.93 29.00
CA ARG A 148 5.25 16.95 28.48
C ARG A 148 5.04 15.59 29.12
N TYR A 149 5.23 14.57 28.32
CA TYR A 149 5.16 13.18 28.73
C TYR A 149 6.44 12.46 28.31
N GLU A 150 6.82 11.41 29.07
CA GLU A 150 7.92 10.52 28.72
C GLU A 150 7.46 9.08 28.90
N LYS A 151 7.50 8.31 27.81
CA LYS A 151 7.04 6.89 27.79
C LYS A 151 5.63 6.72 28.36
N GLY A 152 4.73 7.64 28.04
CA GLY A 152 3.35 7.65 28.51
C GLY A 152 3.11 8.31 29.87
N LYS A 153 4.14 8.71 30.59
CA LYS A 153 4.02 9.30 31.95
C LYS A 153 4.09 10.82 31.91
N THR A 154 3.19 11.49 32.64
CA THR A 154 3.18 12.94 32.78
C THR A 154 4.41 13.40 33.55
N MET A 155 5.18 14.35 33.02
CA MET A 155 6.41 14.85 33.64
C MET A 155 6.18 16.04 34.55
N TYR A 156 5.19 16.87 34.23
CA TYR A 156 4.79 18.01 35.05
C TYR A 156 3.34 18.39 34.78
N PRO A 157 2.66 19.07 35.72
CA PRO A 157 1.29 19.55 35.50
C PRO A 157 1.18 20.50 34.32
N LEU A 158 0.00 20.54 33.70
CA LEU A 158 -0.30 21.48 32.61
C LEU A 158 0.00 22.92 33.09
N LYS A 159 0.78 23.66 32.31
CA LYS A 159 1.19 25.04 32.65
C LYS A 159 0.97 26.01 31.51
N VAL A 160 0.62 27.26 31.81
CA VAL A 160 0.64 28.35 30.86
C VAL A 160 2.08 28.75 30.55
N ILE A 161 2.42 28.85 29.27
CA ILE A 161 3.75 29.23 28.81
C ILE A 161 3.81 30.62 28.19
N ARG A 162 2.69 31.11 27.64
CA ARG A 162 2.57 32.47 27.09
C ARG A 162 1.12 32.92 27.05
N GLU A 163 0.93 34.24 27.01
CA GLU A 163 -0.33 34.83 26.57
C GLU A 163 -0.43 34.71 25.02
N ALA A 164 -1.63 34.52 24.52
CA ALA A 164 -1.93 34.39 23.10
C ALA A 164 -2.89 35.52 22.63
N GLY A 165 -2.91 35.78 21.34
CA GLY A 165 -3.87 36.69 20.76
C GLY A 165 -5.30 36.14 20.84
N PRO A 166 -6.33 37.02 20.73
CA PRO A 166 -7.72 36.60 20.84
C PRO A 166 -8.17 35.63 19.72
N ASP A 167 -7.50 35.69 18.56
CA ASP A 167 -7.79 34.84 17.41
C ASP A 167 -6.80 33.67 17.26
N GLU A 168 -5.84 33.53 18.17
CA GLU A 168 -4.91 32.39 18.17
C GLU A 168 -5.55 31.18 18.85
N HIS A 169 -5.67 30.10 18.12
CA HIS A 169 -6.17 28.82 18.63
C HIS A 169 -5.52 27.64 17.90
N GLY A 170 -5.58 26.46 18.48
CA GLY A 170 -5.09 25.23 17.86
C GLY A 170 -4.35 24.31 18.80
N THR A 171 -3.91 23.20 18.24
CA THR A 171 -3.11 22.19 18.95
C THR A 171 -1.80 21.96 18.21
N LYS A 172 -0.71 21.87 19.00
CA LYS A 172 0.59 21.46 18.50
C LYS A 172 1.06 20.26 19.30
N VAL A 173 1.32 19.15 18.62
CA VAL A 173 1.87 17.94 19.20
C VAL A 173 3.24 17.67 18.58
N THR A 174 4.25 17.48 19.43
CA THR A 174 5.59 17.08 19.00
C THR A 174 5.97 15.79 19.73
N PHE A 175 6.44 14.77 19.00
CA PHE A 175 6.82 13.51 19.61
C PHE A 175 8.06 12.89 18.96
N LEU A 176 8.83 12.14 19.73
CA LEU A 176 9.97 11.34 19.29
C LEU A 176 9.67 9.87 19.59
N PRO A 177 9.64 8.98 18.57
CA PRO A 177 9.42 7.55 18.77
C PRO A 177 10.46 6.93 19.73
N ASP A 178 10.04 5.91 20.47
CA ASP A 178 10.94 5.18 21.37
C ASP A 178 11.71 4.08 20.62
N GLU A 179 13.01 4.26 20.46
CA GLU A 179 13.95 3.36 19.81
C GLU A 179 14.03 1.95 20.43
N THR A 180 13.50 1.78 21.65
CA THR A 180 13.42 0.46 22.31
C THR A 180 12.20 -0.36 21.89
N ILE A 181 11.28 0.21 21.10
CA ILE A 181 10.04 -0.42 20.64
C ILE A 181 10.07 -0.67 19.15
N PHE A 182 10.52 0.31 18.37
CA PHE A 182 10.54 0.24 16.92
C PHE A 182 11.85 -0.35 16.39
N GLU A 183 11.74 -1.14 15.32
CA GLU A 183 12.88 -1.70 14.60
C GLU A 183 13.71 -0.60 13.91
N GLU A 184 13.02 0.44 13.46
CA GLU A 184 13.57 1.65 12.85
C GLU A 184 12.76 2.86 13.32
N THR A 185 13.42 4.01 13.52
CA THR A 185 12.78 5.24 13.98
C THR A 185 12.90 6.40 13.00
N VAL A 186 13.46 6.17 11.82
CA VAL A 186 13.60 7.19 10.77
C VAL A 186 12.32 7.31 9.96
N PHE A 187 11.71 8.49 9.93
CA PHE A 187 10.52 8.74 9.13
C PHE A 187 10.88 8.94 7.66
N ASP A 188 10.09 8.30 6.79
CA ASP A 188 10.18 8.46 5.34
C ASP A 188 9.26 9.59 4.87
N TYR A 189 9.84 10.59 4.21
CA TYR A 189 9.14 11.76 3.71
C TYR A 189 8.10 11.41 2.63
N ASP A 190 8.46 10.52 1.69
CA ASP A 190 7.57 10.19 0.58
C ASP A 190 6.37 9.36 1.05
N THR A 191 6.54 8.48 2.02
CA THR A 191 5.44 7.77 2.68
C THR A 191 4.44 8.73 3.31
N LEU A 192 4.90 9.71 4.07
CA LEU A 192 4.04 10.75 4.65
C LEU A 192 3.37 11.60 3.57
N LYS A 193 4.11 11.98 2.52
CA LYS A 193 3.62 12.78 1.40
C LYS A 193 2.44 12.12 0.68
N ILE A 194 2.51 10.81 0.46
CA ILE A 194 1.43 10.02 -0.17
C ILE A 194 0.17 10.09 0.69
N ARG A 195 0.27 9.74 1.96
CA ARG A 195 -0.88 9.70 2.88
C ARG A 195 -1.51 11.08 3.08
N LEU A 196 -0.71 12.11 3.26
CA LEU A 196 -1.20 13.49 3.45
C LEU A 196 -1.87 14.05 2.20
N ARG A 197 -1.42 13.66 1.01
CA ARG A 197 -2.08 13.98 -0.26
C ARG A 197 -3.47 13.38 -0.33
N GLU A 198 -3.62 12.09 -0.03
CA GLU A 198 -4.93 11.42 0.02
C GLU A 198 -5.88 12.10 1.01
N THR A 199 -5.39 12.39 2.20
CA THR A 199 -6.14 13.10 3.25
C THR A 199 -6.64 14.47 2.77
N ALA A 200 -5.80 15.23 2.06
CA ALA A 200 -6.18 16.52 1.52
C ALA A 200 -7.23 16.42 0.39
N PHE A 201 -7.17 15.39 -0.46
CA PHE A 201 -8.23 15.13 -1.44
C PHE A 201 -9.56 14.76 -0.81
N LEU A 202 -9.54 13.98 0.28
CA LEU A 202 -10.75 13.54 0.99
C LEU A 202 -11.39 14.63 1.84
N THR A 203 -10.62 15.68 2.19
CA THR A 203 -11.09 16.79 3.01
C THR A 203 -11.02 18.08 2.18
N LYS A 204 -12.08 18.32 1.42
CA LYS A 204 -12.20 19.48 0.54
C LYS A 204 -11.84 20.78 1.25
N ASN A 205 -11.03 21.63 0.61
CA ASN A 205 -10.52 22.91 1.09
C ASN A 205 -9.51 22.86 2.26
N LEU A 206 -9.23 21.69 2.84
CA LEU A 206 -8.18 21.58 3.86
C LEU A 206 -6.81 21.77 3.22
N LYS A 207 -5.98 22.62 3.84
CA LYS A 207 -4.59 22.83 3.46
C LYS A 207 -3.68 22.03 4.37
N ILE A 208 -2.88 21.13 3.81
CA ILE A 208 -1.87 20.36 4.56
C ILE A 208 -0.50 20.74 4.04
N ILE A 209 0.43 21.07 4.94
CA ILE A 209 1.79 21.45 4.61
C ILE A 209 2.75 20.47 5.26
N LEU A 210 3.44 19.68 4.44
CA LEU A 210 4.48 18.76 4.89
C LEU A 210 5.85 19.40 4.73
N ARG A 211 6.64 19.41 5.82
CA ARG A 211 8.01 19.91 5.86
C ARG A 211 8.99 18.84 6.33
N ASP A 212 10.14 18.78 5.69
CA ASP A 212 11.30 18.02 6.18
C ASP A 212 12.42 19.01 6.49
N ASN A 213 12.82 19.12 7.74
CA ASN A 213 13.87 20.04 8.19
C ASN A 213 15.24 19.35 8.37
N ARG A 214 15.35 18.08 7.99
CA ARG A 214 16.63 17.33 8.03
C ARG A 214 17.61 17.89 6.97
N GLU A 215 18.57 17.14 6.51
CA GLU A 215 19.68 17.61 5.66
C GLU A 215 19.23 18.29 4.36
N GLU A 216 18.26 17.71 3.64
CA GLU A 216 17.65 18.31 2.47
C GLU A 216 16.28 18.89 2.84
N LYS A 217 16.17 20.20 2.95
CA LYS A 217 14.90 20.86 3.30
C LYS A 217 13.90 20.75 2.18
N HIS A 218 12.79 20.06 2.46
CA HIS A 218 11.67 19.91 1.53
C HIS A 218 10.40 20.48 2.13
N GLU A 219 9.59 21.12 1.29
CA GLU A 219 8.22 21.52 1.65
C GLU A 219 7.27 21.15 0.53
N HIS A 220 6.12 20.58 0.89
CA HIS A 220 5.04 20.32 -0.05
C HIS A 220 3.71 20.80 0.53
N VAL A 221 2.91 21.46 -0.31
CA VAL A 221 1.59 21.98 0.06
C VAL A 221 0.53 21.20 -0.69
N PHE A 222 -0.41 20.61 0.05
CA PHE A 222 -1.59 19.95 -0.49
C PHE A 222 -2.81 20.81 -0.21
N HIS A 223 -3.54 21.17 -1.25
CA HIS A 223 -4.78 21.92 -1.16
C HIS A 223 -5.62 21.66 -2.41
N TYR A 224 -6.76 21.02 -2.25
CA TYR A 224 -7.58 20.54 -3.36
C TYR A 224 -9.03 21.01 -3.17
N GLU A 225 -9.42 22.03 -3.94
CA GLU A 225 -10.78 22.59 -3.90
C GLU A 225 -11.80 21.65 -4.55
N GLY A 226 -11.38 20.85 -5.52
CA GLY A 226 -12.21 19.85 -6.21
C GLY A 226 -12.44 18.56 -5.41
N GLY A 227 -11.76 18.36 -4.28
CA GLY A 227 -11.93 17.19 -3.44
C GLY A 227 -11.74 15.86 -4.18
N ILE A 228 -12.62 14.89 -3.97
CA ILE A 228 -12.52 13.56 -4.60
C ILE A 228 -12.67 13.57 -6.12
N LYS A 229 -13.28 14.59 -6.70
CA LYS A 229 -13.35 14.77 -8.16
C LYS A 229 -11.95 15.04 -8.73
N GLU A 230 -11.18 15.88 -8.06
CA GLU A 230 -9.80 16.18 -8.41
C GLU A 230 -8.89 14.96 -8.15
N PHE A 231 -9.21 14.17 -7.13
CA PHE A 231 -8.50 12.91 -6.84
C PHE A 231 -8.64 11.89 -7.99
N VAL A 232 -9.84 11.70 -8.54
CA VAL A 232 -10.04 10.84 -9.73
C VAL A 232 -9.21 11.35 -10.91
N THR A 233 -9.17 12.66 -11.14
CA THR A 233 -8.33 13.27 -12.20
C THR A 233 -6.85 13.00 -11.96
N TYR A 234 -6.40 13.12 -10.71
CA TYR A 234 -5.03 12.82 -10.31
C TYR A 234 -4.65 11.36 -10.59
N LEU A 235 -5.51 10.40 -10.23
CA LEU A 235 -5.29 8.97 -10.44
C LEU A 235 -5.33 8.56 -11.93
N ASN A 236 -5.96 9.38 -12.78
CA ASN A 236 -6.03 9.15 -14.21
C ASN A 236 -4.88 9.79 -15.01
N ARG A 237 -3.88 10.43 -14.37
CA ARG A 237 -2.79 11.14 -15.07
C ARG A 237 -2.01 10.28 -16.07
N GLY A 238 -1.85 8.98 -15.79
CA GLY A 238 -1.16 8.05 -16.67
C GLY A 238 -2.05 7.31 -17.68
N LYS A 239 -3.33 7.67 -17.77
CA LYS A 239 -4.37 6.99 -18.55
C LYS A 239 -5.08 7.97 -19.47
N SER A 240 -5.65 7.49 -20.58
CA SER A 240 -6.51 8.30 -21.44
C SER A 240 -7.96 8.16 -20.98
N ALA A 241 -8.54 9.24 -20.47
CA ALA A 241 -9.96 9.25 -20.15
C ALA A 241 -10.80 9.03 -21.43
N LEU A 242 -11.86 8.23 -21.33
CA LEU A 242 -12.75 7.96 -22.47
C LEU A 242 -13.70 9.14 -22.75
N TYR A 243 -13.83 10.05 -21.81
CA TYR A 243 -14.66 11.26 -21.89
C TYR A 243 -14.13 12.29 -20.87
N ASP A 244 -14.34 13.57 -21.14
CA ASP A 244 -13.75 14.67 -20.34
C ASP A 244 -14.40 14.85 -18.96
N GLN A 245 -15.68 14.52 -18.84
CA GLN A 245 -16.46 14.74 -17.63
C GLN A 245 -16.13 13.71 -16.55
N VAL A 246 -15.71 14.16 -15.38
CA VAL A 246 -15.65 13.32 -14.19
C VAL A 246 -17.02 13.30 -13.53
N PHE A 247 -17.63 12.13 -13.41
CA PHE A 247 -18.87 11.97 -12.66
C PHE A 247 -18.63 12.26 -11.18
N TYR A 248 -19.55 13.01 -10.58
CA TYR A 248 -19.57 13.30 -9.16
C TYR A 248 -21.02 13.33 -8.66
N CYS A 249 -21.25 12.71 -7.53
CA CYS A 249 -22.50 12.84 -6.80
C CYS A 249 -22.26 12.86 -5.29
N GLU A 250 -23.18 13.49 -4.59
CA GLU A 250 -23.23 13.52 -3.13
C GLU A 250 -24.67 13.45 -2.64
N GLY A 251 -24.86 12.98 -1.42
CA GLY A 251 -26.17 12.91 -0.79
C GLY A 251 -26.13 12.30 0.59
N SER A 252 -27.26 12.38 1.29
CA SER A 252 -27.42 11.80 2.62
C SER A 252 -28.65 10.90 2.64
N LYS A 253 -28.52 9.70 3.21
CA LYS A 253 -29.62 8.78 3.42
C LYS A 253 -29.33 7.90 4.65
N ASP A 254 -30.34 7.69 5.48
CA ASP A 254 -30.29 6.83 6.67
C ASP A 254 -29.11 7.14 7.62
N GLY A 255 -28.78 8.45 7.78
CA GLY A 255 -27.65 8.88 8.63
C GLY A 255 -26.26 8.74 7.99
N VAL A 256 -26.19 8.27 6.73
CA VAL A 256 -24.94 8.14 5.97
C VAL A 256 -24.85 9.25 4.94
N TYR A 257 -23.80 10.07 5.00
CA TYR A 257 -23.44 10.99 3.94
C TYR A 257 -22.49 10.29 2.96
N VAL A 258 -22.79 10.40 1.68
CA VAL A 258 -22.10 9.69 0.60
C VAL A 258 -21.56 10.69 -0.40
N GLU A 259 -20.30 10.55 -0.77
CA GLU A 259 -19.68 11.20 -1.93
C GLU A 259 -19.08 10.14 -2.85
N ILE A 260 -19.32 10.24 -4.14
CA ILE A 260 -18.77 9.34 -5.14
C ILE A 260 -18.27 10.14 -6.32
N SER A 261 -17.06 9.82 -6.77
CA SER A 261 -16.52 10.34 -8.02
C SER A 261 -15.94 9.23 -8.84
N MET A 262 -16.14 9.25 -10.17
CA MET A 262 -15.61 8.22 -11.06
C MET A 262 -15.46 8.68 -12.51
N GLN A 263 -14.57 8.01 -13.24
CA GLN A 263 -14.34 8.20 -14.67
C GLN A 263 -13.77 6.93 -15.29
N HIS A 264 -14.24 6.56 -16.49
CA HIS A 264 -13.67 5.46 -17.26
C HIS A 264 -12.51 5.96 -18.13
N ASN A 265 -11.52 5.09 -18.30
CA ASN A 265 -10.31 5.31 -19.09
C ASN A 265 -10.02 4.11 -19.99
N ASP A 266 -8.97 4.21 -20.79
CA ASP A 266 -8.57 3.22 -21.78
C ASP A 266 -7.88 1.98 -21.21
N SER A 267 -7.55 1.96 -19.91
CA SER A 267 -6.88 0.83 -19.26
C SER A 267 -7.79 -0.40 -19.12
N TYR A 268 -7.20 -1.50 -18.69
CA TYR A 268 -7.88 -2.77 -18.39
C TYR A 268 -8.03 -3.05 -16.91
N THR A 269 -7.56 -2.15 -16.06
CA THR A 269 -7.55 -2.28 -14.60
C THR A 269 -8.77 -1.63 -13.96
N GLU A 270 -9.22 -2.18 -12.82
CA GLU A 270 -10.22 -1.60 -11.94
C GLU A 270 -9.49 -0.90 -10.79
N ASN A 271 -9.69 0.41 -10.64
CA ASN A 271 -9.06 1.24 -9.63
C ASN A 271 -10.14 1.90 -8.78
N ILE A 272 -10.57 1.21 -7.74
CA ILE A 272 -11.65 1.66 -6.86
C ILE A 272 -11.10 1.76 -5.44
N TYR A 273 -11.16 2.96 -4.87
CA TYR A 273 -10.73 3.23 -3.50
C TYR A 273 -11.92 3.67 -2.66
N SER A 274 -12.08 3.08 -1.49
CA SER A 274 -13.20 3.32 -0.60
C SER A 274 -12.76 3.80 0.76
N PHE A 275 -13.49 4.78 1.29
CA PHE A 275 -13.15 5.48 2.53
C PHE A 275 -14.37 5.62 3.43
N VAL A 276 -14.13 5.57 4.74
CA VAL A 276 -15.13 5.81 5.78
C VAL A 276 -14.54 6.81 6.76
N ASN A 277 -15.18 7.99 6.92
CA ASN A 277 -14.67 9.07 7.76
C ASN A 277 -13.19 9.39 7.47
N ASN A 278 -12.81 9.45 6.19
CA ASN A 278 -11.46 9.64 5.65
C ASN A 278 -10.46 8.50 5.93
N ILE A 279 -10.91 7.39 6.51
CA ILE A 279 -10.08 6.19 6.72
C ILE A 279 -10.19 5.30 5.48
N ASN A 280 -9.06 4.90 4.92
CA ASN A 280 -9.01 3.94 3.82
C ASN A 280 -9.51 2.56 4.28
N THR A 281 -10.38 1.95 3.47
CA THR A 281 -10.90 0.61 3.70
C THR A 281 -10.47 -0.33 2.57
N PRO A 282 -9.24 -0.83 2.58
CA PRO A 282 -8.69 -1.65 1.48
C PRO A 282 -9.45 -2.95 1.26
N GLU A 283 -10.06 -3.53 2.29
CA GLU A 283 -10.95 -4.69 2.17
C GLU A 283 -12.40 -4.30 1.79
N GLY A 284 -12.67 -3.00 1.60
CA GLY A 284 -13.97 -2.46 1.22
C GLY A 284 -14.99 -2.55 2.34
N GLY A 285 -16.10 -3.22 2.07
CA GLY A 285 -17.23 -3.38 2.99
C GLY A 285 -18.57 -3.09 2.33
N THR A 286 -19.56 -2.78 3.15
CA THR A 286 -20.95 -2.59 2.72
C THR A 286 -21.13 -1.42 1.74
N HIS A 287 -20.44 -0.30 1.93
CA HIS A 287 -20.46 0.87 1.04
C HIS A 287 -19.91 0.53 -0.35
N LEU A 288 -18.78 -0.17 -0.44
CA LEU A 288 -18.21 -0.63 -1.71
C LEU A 288 -19.13 -1.64 -2.40
N SER A 289 -19.75 -2.55 -1.62
CA SER A 289 -20.73 -3.50 -2.15
C SER A 289 -21.96 -2.78 -2.73
N GLY A 290 -22.45 -1.74 -2.05
CA GLY A 290 -23.53 -0.88 -2.55
C GLY A 290 -23.16 -0.19 -3.85
N PHE A 291 -21.96 0.36 -3.94
CA PHE A 291 -21.43 0.99 -5.16
C PHE A 291 -21.39 0.00 -6.34
N LYS A 292 -20.75 -1.16 -6.15
CA LYS A 292 -20.63 -2.17 -7.21
C LYS A 292 -21.98 -2.68 -7.71
N ASN A 293 -22.94 -2.84 -6.81
CA ASN A 293 -24.28 -3.27 -7.14
C ASN A 293 -25.05 -2.19 -7.93
N ALA A 294 -25.07 -0.96 -7.45
CA ALA A 294 -25.75 0.16 -8.10
C ALA A 294 -25.18 0.43 -9.50
N LEU A 295 -23.86 0.48 -9.65
CA LEU A 295 -23.20 0.71 -10.92
C LEU A 295 -23.58 -0.37 -11.95
N THR A 296 -23.52 -1.64 -11.53
CA THR A 296 -23.82 -2.79 -12.40
C THR A 296 -25.27 -2.77 -12.87
N ASN A 297 -26.22 -2.55 -11.97
CA ASN A 297 -27.63 -2.53 -12.33
C ASN A 297 -27.98 -1.33 -13.19
N THR A 298 -27.53 -0.13 -12.84
CA THR A 298 -27.84 1.10 -13.58
C THR A 298 -27.35 1.02 -15.02
N LEU A 299 -26.12 0.52 -15.26
CA LEU A 299 -25.59 0.39 -16.62
C LEU A 299 -26.29 -0.70 -17.43
N ASN A 300 -26.64 -1.83 -16.84
CA ASN A 300 -27.44 -2.86 -17.53
C ASN A 300 -28.83 -2.34 -17.90
N ASP A 301 -29.51 -1.67 -16.96
CA ASP A 301 -30.83 -1.07 -17.23
C ASP A 301 -30.75 -0.03 -18.36
N TYR A 302 -29.75 0.86 -18.33
CA TYR A 302 -29.53 1.83 -19.40
C TYR A 302 -29.24 1.17 -20.75
N ALA A 303 -28.33 0.18 -20.78
CA ALA A 303 -27.96 -0.52 -22.01
C ALA A 303 -29.15 -1.28 -22.64
N ARG A 304 -30.02 -1.88 -21.81
CA ARG A 304 -31.26 -2.55 -22.26
C ARG A 304 -32.27 -1.55 -22.78
N ASN A 305 -32.60 -0.53 -22.02
CA ASN A 305 -33.60 0.48 -22.36
C ASN A 305 -33.26 1.21 -23.67
N ASN A 306 -31.96 1.46 -23.91
CA ASN A 306 -31.45 2.13 -25.11
C ASN A 306 -31.05 1.16 -26.23
N LYS A 307 -31.35 -0.15 -26.11
CA LYS A 307 -31.07 -1.19 -27.12
C LYS A 307 -29.58 -1.30 -27.51
N LEU A 308 -28.67 -0.91 -26.61
CA LEU A 308 -27.22 -1.08 -26.79
C LEU A 308 -26.79 -2.53 -26.56
N LEU A 309 -27.58 -3.28 -25.75
CA LEU A 309 -27.42 -4.70 -25.50
C LEU A 309 -28.62 -5.45 -26.10
N LYS A 310 -28.38 -6.45 -26.94
CA LYS A 310 -29.45 -7.22 -27.60
C LYS A 310 -30.18 -8.09 -26.58
N GLU A 311 -31.45 -8.37 -26.81
CA GLU A 311 -32.26 -9.25 -25.93
C GLU A 311 -31.67 -10.66 -25.78
N SER A 312 -31.00 -11.16 -26.83
CA SER A 312 -30.32 -12.46 -26.84
C SER A 312 -28.97 -12.48 -26.11
N GLU A 313 -28.40 -11.32 -25.80
CA GLU A 313 -27.12 -11.21 -25.08
C GLU A 313 -27.36 -11.21 -23.56
N SER A 314 -26.45 -11.83 -22.81
CA SER A 314 -26.48 -11.79 -21.34
C SER A 314 -26.19 -10.38 -20.82
N ASN A 315 -26.65 -10.08 -19.62
CA ASN A 315 -26.27 -8.85 -18.93
C ASN A 315 -24.74 -8.76 -18.76
N LEU A 316 -24.25 -7.54 -18.76
CA LEU A 316 -22.85 -7.24 -18.45
C LEU A 316 -22.56 -7.62 -16.99
N SER A 317 -21.46 -8.30 -16.75
CA SER A 317 -21.00 -8.57 -15.39
C SER A 317 -20.45 -7.29 -14.75
N GLY A 318 -20.40 -7.27 -13.42
CA GLY A 318 -19.79 -6.14 -12.71
C GLY A 318 -18.35 -5.88 -13.13
N GLU A 319 -17.59 -6.92 -13.44
CA GLU A 319 -16.20 -6.80 -13.91
C GLU A 319 -16.08 -6.20 -15.30
N ASP A 320 -17.02 -6.53 -16.21
CA ASP A 320 -17.05 -5.94 -17.56
C ASP A 320 -17.27 -4.42 -17.48
N ILE A 321 -18.13 -4.00 -16.54
CA ILE A 321 -18.50 -2.59 -16.32
C ILE A 321 -17.37 -1.80 -15.64
N ARG A 322 -16.62 -2.45 -14.76
CA ARG A 322 -15.55 -1.79 -14.00
C ARG A 322 -14.19 -1.85 -14.68
N GLU A 323 -14.07 -2.50 -15.86
CA GLU A 323 -12.83 -2.47 -16.63
C GLU A 323 -12.51 -1.04 -17.08
N GLY A 324 -11.33 -0.54 -16.72
CA GLY A 324 -10.90 0.83 -16.99
C GLY A 324 -11.61 1.89 -16.11
N LEU A 325 -12.21 1.50 -14.99
CA LEU A 325 -12.85 2.44 -14.07
C LEU A 325 -11.87 2.92 -13.00
N THR A 326 -11.78 4.23 -12.83
CA THR A 326 -11.23 4.87 -11.63
C THR A 326 -12.37 5.47 -10.84
N ALA A 327 -12.51 5.08 -9.57
CA ALA A 327 -13.57 5.55 -8.69
C ALA A 327 -13.11 5.76 -7.25
N ILE A 328 -13.65 6.80 -6.61
CA ILE A 328 -13.50 7.10 -5.19
C ILE A 328 -14.88 7.06 -4.56
N ILE A 329 -15.03 6.28 -3.49
CA ILE A 329 -16.24 6.19 -2.67
C ILE A 329 -15.88 6.67 -1.27
N SER A 330 -16.46 7.75 -0.82
CA SER A 330 -16.28 8.30 0.52
C SER A 330 -17.62 8.35 1.24
N VAL A 331 -17.71 7.71 2.39
CA VAL A 331 -18.89 7.79 3.24
C VAL A 331 -18.52 8.38 4.59
N LYS A 332 -19.45 9.16 5.17
CA LYS A 332 -19.34 9.71 6.52
C LYS A 332 -20.49 9.17 7.35
N ILE A 333 -20.15 8.50 8.44
CA ILE A 333 -21.08 7.80 9.33
C ILE A 333 -20.76 8.21 10.76
N GLU A 334 -21.77 8.49 11.56
CA GLU A 334 -21.61 8.93 12.95
C GLU A 334 -21.03 7.81 13.83
N GLU A 335 -21.51 6.58 13.66
CA GLU A 335 -21.04 5.40 14.40
C GLU A 335 -20.64 4.27 13.44
N PRO A 336 -19.47 4.34 12.78
CA PRO A 336 -19.02 3.29 11.89
C PRO A 336 -18.59 2.03 12.65
N GLN A 337 -19.02 0.88 12.13
CA GLN A 337 -18.69 -0.45 12.65
C GLN A 337 -17.72 -1.10 11.67
N PHE A 338 -16.49 -1.32 12.10
CA PHE A 338 -15.46 -1.98 11.31
C PHE A 338 -15.29 -3.45 11.73
N GLU A 339 -14.96 -4.29 10.77
CA GLU A 339 -14.47 -5.63 11.06
C GLU A 339 -13.00 -5.53 11.51
N GLY A 340 -12.75 -5.57 12.82
CA GLY A 340 -11.41 -5.52 13.41
C GLY A 340 -10.87 -4.13 13.75
N GLN A 341 -9.79 -4.11 14.54
CA GLN A 341 -9.15 -2.88 15.05
C GLN A 341 -8.47 -2.04 13.96
N THR A 342 -8.02 -2.67 12.89
CA THR A 342 -7.30 -2.01 11.78
C THR A 342 -8.22 -1.25 10.83
N LYS A 343 -9.54 -1.26 11.05
CA LYS A 343 -10.56 -0.50 10.30
C LYS A 343 -10.57 -0.75 8.79
N GLN A 344 -10.14 -1.92 8.34
CA GLN A 344 -9.95 -2.23 6.92
C GLN A 344 -11.25 -2.50 6.16
N LYS A 345 -12.34 -2.84 6.85
CA LYS A 345 -13.61 -3.23 6.24
C LYS A 345 -14.80 -2.70 7.02
N LEU A 346 -15.73 -2.03 6.34
CA LEU A 346 -16.96 -1.50 6.93
C LEU A 346 -18.06 -2.57 7.01
N GLY A 347 -18.71 -2.68 8.19
CA GLY A 347 -19.80 -3.61 8.46
C GLY A 347 -21.21 -3.02 8.43
N ASN A 348 -21.36 -1.69 8.54
CA ASN A 348 -22.67 -1.00 8.62
C ASN A 348 -23.61 -1.34 7.44
N SER A 349 -24.73 -1.98 7.69
CA SER A 349 -25.68 -2.39 6.64
C SER A 349 -26.36 -1.21 5.94
N GLU A 350 -26.62 -0.12 6.66
CA GLU A 350 -27.24 1.12 6.15
C GLU A 350 -26.38 1.79 5.08
N ALA A 351 -25.07 1.70 5.17
CA ALA A 351 -24.15 2.27 4.18
C ALA A 351 -24.34 1.65 2.79
N ARG A 352 -24.64 0.34 2.72
CA ARG A 352 -24.93 -0.33 1.44
C ARG A 352 -26.16 0.26 0.76
N GLY A 353 -27.25 0.44 1.52
CA GLY A 353 -28.50 0.99 0.99
C GLY A 353 -28.40 2.45 0.59
N ALA A 354 -27.68 3.26 1.39
CA ALA A 354 -27.46 4.67 1.10
C ALA A 354 -26.65 4.86 -0.19
N VAL A 355 -25.52 4.19 -0.32
CA VAL A 355 -24.66 4.25 -1.51
C VAL A 355 -25.40 3.75 -2.76
N ASP A 356 -26.06 2.58 -2.68
CA ASP A 356 -26.82 2.01 -3.81
C ASP A 356 -27.89 2.99 -4.30
N SER A 357 -28.68 3.56 -3.40
CA SER A 357 -29.78 4.44 -3.74
C SER A 357 -29.30 5.77 -4.37
N ILE A 358 -28.31 6.43 -3.74
CA ILE A 358 -27.80 7.72 -4.20
C ILE A 358 -27.12 7.58 -5.55
N LEU A 359 -26.25 6.58 -5.70
CA LEU A 359 -25.55 6.35 -6.96
C LEU A 359 -26.53 5.97 -8.09
N ARG A 360 -27.48 5.08 -7.83
CA ARG A 360 -28.46 4.66 -8.84
C ARG A 360 -29.24 5.85 -9.38
N GLU A 361 -29.76 6.71 -8.51
CA GLU A 361 -30.50 7.90 -8.90
C GLU A 361 -29.61 8.87 -9.70
N GLN A 362 -28.51 9.31 -9.12
CA GLN A 362 -27.67 10.35 -9.72
C GLN A 362 -26.96 9.88 -10.99
N PHE A 363 -26.55 8.61 -11.04
CA PHE A 363 -25.88 8.09 -12.22
C PHE A 363 -26.87 7.83 -13.36
N THR A 364 -28.11 7.46 -13.09
CA THR A 364 -29.16 7.40 -14.11
C THR A 364 -29.36 8.76 -14.78
N TYR A 365 -29.51 9.83 -13.98
CA TYR A 365 -29.60 11.19 -14.52
C TYR A 365 -28.38 11.59 -15.36
N PHE A 366 -27.18 11.26 -14.89
CA PHE A 366 -25.96 11.55 -15.63
C PHE A 366 -25.92 10.85 -17.00
N LEU A 367 -26.29 9.58 -17.06
CA LEU A 367 -26.32 8.80 -18.31
C LEU A 367 -27.37 9.36 -19.28
N GLU A 368 -28.55 9.74 -18.78
CA GLU A 368 -29.62 10.32 -19.61
C GLU A 368 -29.24 11.72 -20.14
N GLN A 369 -28.55 12.54 -19.35
CA GLN A 369 -28.08 13.86 -19.76
C GLN A 369 -26.88 13.78 -20.71
N ASN A 370 -26.11 12.69 -20.69
CA ASN A 370 -24.88 12.52 -21.45
C ASN A 370 -24.90 11.23 -22.31
N PRO A 371 -25.80 11.12 -23.30
CA PRO A 371 -26.01 9.87 -24.05
C PRO A 371 -24.76 9.40 -24.81
N THR A 372 -23.90 10.32 -25.26
CA THR A 372 -22.62 9.98 -25.90
C THR A 372 -21.66 9.33 -24.92
N VAL A 373 -21.55 9.87 -23.70
CA VAL A 373 -20.73 9.29 -22.63
C VAL A 373 -21.28 7.93 -22.23
N ALA A 374 -22.59 7.83 -22.04
CA ALA A 374 -23.26 6.58 -21.68
C ALA A 374 -23.02 5.47 -22.72
N LYS A 375 -23.10 5.82 -24.02
CA LYS A 375 -22.78 4.90 -25.10
C LYS A 375 -21.32 4.46 -25.06
N THR A 376 -20.39 5.38 -24.84
CA THR A 376 -18.96 5.07 -24.72
C THR A 376 -18.68 4.09 -23.58
N ILE A 377 -19.30 4.29 -22.42
CA ILE A 377 -19.16 3.38 -21.27
C ILE A 377 -19.73 1.99 -21.60
N CYS A 378 -20.93 1.93 -22.20
CA CYS A 378 -21.55 0.67 -22.60
C CYS A 378 -20.71 -0.07 -23.65
N ASP A 379 -20.20 0.63 -24.68
CA ASP A 379 -19.36 0.05 -25.73
C ASP A 379 -18.06 -0.54 -25.14
N LYS A 380 -17.41 0.15 -24.21
CA LYS A 380 -16.24 -0.34 -23.46
C LYS A 380 -16.58 -1.62 -22.70
N SER A 381 -17.70 -1.62 -21.96
CA SER A 381 -18.14 -2.76 -21.13
C SER A 381 -18.51 -3.99 -22.02
N ILE A 382 -19.15 -3.79 -23.15
CA ILE A 382 -19.45 -4.85 -24.12
C ILE A 382 -18.16 -5.42 -24.73
N LEU A 383 -17.19 -4.57 -25.03
CA LEU A 383 -15.88 -5.01 -25.50
C LEU A 383 -15.14 -5.84 -24.44
N ALA A 384 -15.19 -5.44 -23.18
CA ALA A 384 -14.65 -6.16 -22.04
C ALA A 384 -15.31 -7.54 -21.89
N GLN A 385 -16.64 -7.63 -21.97
CA GLN A 385 -17.39 -8.90 -21.92
C GLN A 385 -16.91 -9.86 -23.03
N ARG A 386 -16.77 -9.38 -24.26
CA ARG A 386 -16.29 -10.19 -25.38
C ARG A 386 -14.85 -10.67 -25.18
N ALA A 387 -13.98 -9.79 -24.68
CA ALA A 387 -12.60 -10.14 -24.37
C ALA A 387 -12.49 -11.21 -23.28
N ARG A 388 -13.30 -11.13 -22.22
CA ARG A 388 -13.36 -12.15 -21.17
C ARG A 388 -13.92 -13.47 -21.67
N ALA A 389 -14.96 -13.44 -22.48
CA ALA A 389 -15.50 -14.66 -23.10
C ALA A 389 -14.42 -15.36 -23.97
N ALA A 390 -13.64 -14.60 -24.73
CA ALA A 390 -12.52 -15.14 -25.50
C ALA A 390 -11.41 -15.71 -24.61
N ALA A 391 -11.05 -15.01 -23.52
CA ALA A 391 -10.07 -15.44 -22.54
C ALA A 391 -10.50 -16.73 -21.83
N ARG A 392 -11.77 -16.84 -21.39
CA ARG A 392 -12.34 -18.08 -20.81
C ARG A 392 -12.25 -19.25 -21.77
N LYS A 393 -12.60 -19.05 -23.05
CA LYS A 393 -12.49 -20.10 -24.08
C LYS A 393 -11.03 -20.53 -24.28
N ALA A 394 -10.08 -19.60 -24.35
CA ALA A 394 -8.66 -19.90 -24.46
C ALA A 394 -8.13 -20.69 -23.24
N ARG A 395 -8.54 -20.30 -22.04
CA ARG A 395 -8.23 -20.99 -20.79
C ARG A 395 -8.77 -22.42 -20.77
N ASP A 396 -10.03 -22.60 -21.12
CA ASP A 396 -10.68 -23.92 -21.10
C ASP A 396 -10.06 -24.87 -22.11
N LEU A 397 -9.65 -24.38 -23.28
CA LEU A 397 -8.90 -25.14 -24.26
C LEU A 397 -7.52 -25.57 -23.71
N THR A 398 -6.85 -24.70 -22.99
CA THR A 398 -5.57 -25.02 -22.34
C THR A 398 -5.76 -26.06 -21.23
N ARG A 399 -6.76 -25.88 -20.34
CA ARG A 399 -7.08 -26.85 -19.27
C ARG A 399 -7.44 -28.23 -19.84
N ARG A 400 -8.21 -28.31 -20.94
CA ARG A 400 -8.53 -29.60 -21.58
C ARG A 400 -7.32 -30.30 -22.15
N LYS A 401 -6.38 -29.57 -22.75
CA LYS A 401 -5.11 -30.12 -23.22
C LYS A 401 -4.26 -30.63 -22.05
N THR A 402 -4.15 -29.84 -20.98
CA THR A 402 -3.39 -30.22 -19.78
C THR A 402 -4.01 -31.40 -19.04
N ALA A 403 -5.34 -31.54 -19.02
CA ALA A 403 -6.03 -32.67 -18.41
C ALA A 403 -5.87 -33.96 -19.23
N LEU A 404 -5.75 -33.87 -20.56
CA LEU A 404 -5.51 -35.02 -21.44
C LEU A 404 -4.03 -35.47 -21.45
N GLU A 405 -3.08 -34.55 -21.19
CA GLU A 405 -1.64 -34.81 -21.17
C GLU A 405 -1.09 -35.11 -19.76
N GLY A 406 -1.96 -35.19 -18.72
CA GLY A 406 -1.59 -35.30 -17.31
C GLY A 406 -0.76 -34.09 -16.87
N MET A 407 -1.23 -33.25 -15.96
CA MET A 407 -0.63 -31.99 -15.46
C MET A 407 0.87 -31.81 -15.78
N ALA A 408 1.24 -31.72 -17.07
CA ALA A 408 2.63 -31.59 -17.47
C ALA A 408 3.10 -30.18 -17.09
N LEU A 409 4.07 -30.11 -16.21
CA LEU A 409 4.80 -28.89 -15.88
C LEU A 409 5.47 -28.34 -17.15
N PRO A 410 5.75 -27.03 -17.23
CA PRO A 410 6.42 -26.45 -18.38
C PRO A 410 7.73 -27.21 -18.66
N GLY A 411 7.94 -27.66 -19.89
CA GLY A 411 9.13 -28.46 -20.26
C GLY A 411 10.48 -27.78 -19.98
N LYS A 412 10.46 -26.45 -19.81
CA LYS A 412 11.65 -25.67 -19.43
C LYS A 412 11.87 -25.55 -17.91
N LEU A 413 10.87 -25.90 -17.08
CA LEU A 413 10.98 -25.87 -15.63
C LEU A 413 11.89 -27.02 -15.16
N ALA A 414 12.95 -26.69 -14.43
CA ALA A 414 13.70 -27.64 -13.64
C ALA A 414 13.12 -27.65 -12.23
N ASP A 415 12.18 -28.55 -11.97
CA ASP A 415 11.48 -28.63 -10.67
C ASP A 415 12.36 -29.20 -9.57
N CYS A 416 11.99 -28.99 -8.30
CA CYS A 416 12.63 -29.59 -7.12
C CYS A 416 11.92 -30.89 -6.73
N SER A 417 12.60 -31.71 -5.93
CA SER A 417 12.10 -33.05 -5.52
C SER A 417 11.20 -33.01 -4.30
N ASP A 418 11.38 -32.05 -3.39
CA ASP A 418 10.50 -31.87 -2.22
C ASP A 418 9.08 -31.46 -2.70
N LYS A 419 8.07 -32.00 -2.03
CA LYS A 419 6.65 -31.77 -2.33
C LYS A 419 5.98 -30.85 -1.30
N ASN A 420 6.68 -30.51 -0.21
CA ASN A 420 6.18 -29.53 0.75
C ASN A 420 6.49 -28.11 0.26
N PRO A 421 5.47 -27.31 -0.11
CA PRO A 421 5.68 -25.96 -0.62
C PRO A 421 6.48 -25.06 0.33
N GLU A 422 6.36 -25.26 1.64
CA GLU A 422 7.04 -24.44 2.66
C GLU A 422 8.57 -24.52 2.56
N ASN A 423 9.10 -25.68 2.09
CA ASN A 423 10.52 -25.89 1.90
C ASN A 423 11.01 -25.46 0.52
N CYS A 424 10.09 -25.26 -0.43
CA CYS A 424 10.40 -25.08 -1.84
C CYS A 424 10.48 -23.61 -2.22
N GLU A 425 11.37 -23.31 -3.14
CA GLU A 425 11.50 -21.99 -3.75
C GLU A 425 11.75 -22.11 -5.25
N ILE A 426 11.28 -21.11 -6.02
CA ILE A 426 11.47 -21.08 -7.47
C ILE A 426 12.23 -19.80 -7.86
N TYR A 427 13.27 -19.98 -8.67
CA TYR A 427 14.00 -18.89 -9.31
C TYR A 427 13.47 -18.65 -10.71
N ILE A 428 13.05 -17.42 -10.98
CA ILE A 428 12.72 -16.94 -12.31
C ILE A 428 13.99 -16.30 -12.88
N VAL A 429 14.56 -16.91 -13.90
CA VAL A 429 15.90 -16.54 -14.41
C VAL A 429 15.82 -16.03 -15.84
N GLU A 430 16.58 -15.00 -16.15
CA GLU A 430 16.68 -14.44 -17.49
C GLU A 430 17.51 -15.34 -18.40
N GLY A 431 16.87 -15.80 -19.49
CA GLY A 431 17.54 -16.52 -20.58
C GLY A 431 17.94 -17.98 -20.26
N ASP A 432 18.26 -18.70 -21.31
CA ASP A 432 18.65 -20.12 -21.21
C ASP A 432 20.10 -20.28 -20.69
N SER A 433 20.98 -19.28 -20.89
CA SER A 433 22.38 -19.32 -20.44
C SER A 433 22.49 -19.25 -18.90
N ALA A 434 21.93 -18.19 -18.31
CA ALA A 434 21.88 -18.07 -16.84
C ALA A 434 21.02 -19.18 -16.21
N GLY A 435 19.95 -19.60 -16.91
CA GLY A 435 19.16 -20.78 -16.54
C GLY A 435 19.97 -22.06 -16.48
N GLY A 436 20.95 -22.25 -17.36
CA GLY A 436 21.88 -23.39 -17.37
C GLY A 436 22.79 -23.40 -16.15
N SER A 437 23.43 -22.27 -15.84
CA SER A 437 24.27 -22.09 -14.66
C SER A 437 23.47 -22.29 -13.37
N ALA A 438 22.28 -21.70 -13.27
CA ALA A 438 21.40 -21.84 -12.12
C ALA A 438 20.90 -23.28 -11.91
N LYS A 439 20.57 -24.01 -12.98
CA LYS A 439 20.18 -25.43 -12.90
C LYS A 439 21.31 -26.32 -12.38
N THR A 440 22.56 -25.97 -12.65
CA THR A 440 23.74 -26.66 -12.16
C THR A 440 24.04 -26.31 -10.71
N ALA A 441 23.89 -25.01 -10.35
CA ALA A 441 24.22 -24.48 -9.04
C ALA A 441 23.21 -24.88 -7.95
N ARG A 442 21.93 -25.02 -8.26
CA ARG A 442 20.81 -25.16 -7.32
C ARG A 442 20.88 -26.39 -6.40
N SER A 443 20.26 -26.29 -5.23
CA SER A 443 19.80 -27.46 -4.48
C SER A 443 18.65 -28.13 -5.24
N ARG A 444 18.84 -29.37 -5.70
CA ARG A 444 17.78 -30.09 -6.43
C ARG A 444 16.60 -30.49 -5.56
N ASP A 445 16.79 -30.51 -4.25
CA ASP A 445 15.75 -30.93 -3.32
C ASP A 445 14.71 -29.84 -3.13
N THR A 446 15.12 -28.57 -2.99
CA THR A 446 14.25 -27.46 -2.58
C THR A 446 14.16 -26.32 -3.57
N GLN A 447 15.06 -26.24 -4.57
CA GLN A 447 15.11 -25.12 -5.50
C GLN A 447 14.70 -25.52 -6.91
N ALA A 448 13.72 -24.85 -7.46
CA ALA A 448 13.27 -24.95 -8.85
C ALA A 448 13.79 -23.78 -9.69
N ILE A 449 14.06 -24.02 -10.98
CA ILE A 449 14.50 -22.98 -11.93
C ILE A 449 13.56 -22.92 -13.11
N LEU A 450 13.04 -21.72 -13.38
CA LEU A 450 12.23 -21.41 -14.55
C LEU A 450 12.93 -20.33 -15.40
N PRO A 451 13.62 -20.70 -16.47
CA PRO A 451 14.21 -19.72 -17.39
C PRO A 451 13.12 -19.06 -18.23
N LEU A 452 13.19 -17.75 -18.40
CA LEU A 452 12.34 -16.99 -19.29
C LEU A 452 13.11 -16.57 -20.56
N ARG A 453 12.45 -16.64 -21.71
CA ARG A 453 13.06 -16.24 -22.99
C ARG A 453 12.83 -14.76 -23.26
N GLY A 454 13.76 -13.93 -22.81
CA GLY A 454 13.73 -12.49 -23.03
C GLY A 454 12.62 -11.77 -22.23
N LYS A 455 12.28 -10.57 -22.68
CA LYS A 455 11.29 -9.70 -22.05
C LYS A 455 9.89 -10.31 -22.19
N ILE A 456 9.20 -10.49 -21.07
CA ILE A 456 7.81 -10.95 -21.07
C ILE A 456 6.86 -9.87 -21.58
N LEU A 457 5.62 -10.26 -21.87
CA LEU A 457 4.56 -9.33 -22.24
C LEU A 457 4.34 -8.30 -21.13
N ASN A 458 4.34 -7.00 -21.49
CA ASN A 458 3.89 -5.95 -20.58
C ASN A 458 2.37 -6.06 -20.40
N VAL A 459 1.96 -6.57 -19.24
CA VAL A 459 0.53 -6.82 -18.95
C VAL A 459 -0.26 -5.55 -18.67
N GLU A 460 0.40 -4.44 -18.34
CA GLU A 460 -0.27 -3.14 -18.18
C GLU A 460 -0.94 -2.68 -19.49
N LYS A 461 -0.36 -3.04 -20.64
CA LYS A 461 -0.80 -2.69 -21.98
C LYS A 461 -1.56 -3.82 -22.70
N ALA A 462 -1.83 -4.92 -22.02
CA ALA A 462 -2.32 -6.12 -22.67
C ALA A 462 -3.70 -6.54 -22.17
N ARG A 463 -4.56 -6.90 -23.11
CA ARG A 463 -5.86 -7.51 -22.81
C ARG A 463 -5.69 -8.92 -22.27
N LEU A 464 -6.64 -9.37 -21.48
CA LEU A 464 -6.63 -10.64 -20.78
C LEU A 464 -6.45 -11.86 -21.71
N ASP A 465 -7.05 -11.83 -22.91
CA ASP A 465 -6.89 -12.88 -23.91
C ASP A 465 -5.44 -13.02 -24.41
N ARG A 466 -4.72 -11.91 -24.57
CA ARG A 466 -3.29 -11.91 -24.91
C ARG A 466 -2.43 -12.43 -23.76
N ILE A 467 -2.77 -12.09 -22.54
CA ILE A 467 -2.07 -12.55 -21.33
C ILE A 467 -2.14 -14.08 -21.23
N TYR A 468 -3.34 -14.65 -21.35
CA TYR A 468 -3.52 -16.11 -21.37
C TYR A 468 -2.92 -16.81 -22.60
N SER A 469 -2.67 -16.11 -23.70
CA SER A 469 -2.01 -16.69 -24.88
C SER A 469 -0.48 -16.65 -24.83
N ASN A 470 0.11 -15.80 -23.97
CA ASN A 470 1.57 -15.66 -23.85
C ASN A 470 2.21 -16.90 -23.22
N ALA A 471 3.24 -17.46 -23.87
CA ALA A 471 3.88 -18.70 -23.46
C ALA A 471 4.63 -18.59 -22.11
N GLU A 472 5.32 -17.45 -21.88
CA GLU A 472 6.10 -17.21 -20.66
C GLU A 472 5.18 -17.05 -19.46
N ILE A 473 4.08 -16.28 -19.61
CA ILE A 473 3.06 -16.11 -18.57
C ILE A 473 2.38 -17.45 -18.25
N LYS A 474 2.00 -18.23 -19.27
CA LYS A 474 1.45 -19.58 -19.05
C LYS A 474 2.39 -20.47 -18.26
N ALA A 475 3.68 -20.42 -18.58
CA ALA A 475 4.70 -21.20 -17.87
C ALA A 475 4.75 -20.82 -16.38
N MET A 476 4.70 -19.54 -16.05
CA MET A 476 4.66 -19.05 -14.67
C MET A 476 3.39 -19.47 -13.95
N ILE A 477 2.22 -19.27 -14.55
CA ILE A 477 0.91 -19.67 -13.97
C ILE A 477 0.92 -21.16 -13.64
N THR A 478 1.40 -22.00 -14.58
CA THR A 478 1.46 -23.45 -14.40
C THR A 478 2.50 -23.85 -13.33
N ALA A 479 3.67 -23.18 -13.31
CA ALA A 479 4.72 -23.46 -12.35
C ALA A 479 4.28 -23.11 -10.91
N PHE A 480 3.68 -21.95 -10.70
CA PHE A 480 3.21 -21.51 -9.38
C PHE A 480 2.01 -22.32 -8.88
N GLY A 481 1.11 -22.71 -9.78
CA GLY A 481 -0.07 -23.52 -9.47
C GLY A 481 -1.28 -22.75 -8.96
N THR A 482 -1.14 -21.46 -8.63
CA THR A 482 -2.18 -20.63 -8.00
C THR A 482 -3.29 -20.20 -8.93
N GLY A 483 -3.10 -20.25 -10.26
CA GLY A 483 -3.97 -19.52 -11.19
C GLY A 483 -3.71 -18.01 -11.14
N ILE A 484 -4.53 -17.23 -11.84
CA ILE A 484 -4.50 -15.76 -11.83
C ILE A 484 -5.92 -15.19 -11.78
N HIS A 485 -6.05 -13.94 -11.37
CA HIS A 485 -7.30 -13.18 -11.35
C HIS A 485 -8.39 -13.90 -10.54
N GLU A 486 -9.57 -14.19 -11.13
CA GLU A 486 -10.69 -14.89 -10.50
C GLU A 486 -10.35 -16.33 -10.07
N ASP A 487 -9.40 -16.97 -10.76
CA ASP A 487 -8.99 -18.34 -10.46
C ASP A 487 -7.84 -18.42 -9.44
N PHE A 488 -7.38 -17.27 -8.94
CA PHE A 488 -6.25 -17.22 -8.01
C PHE A 488 -6.61 -17.89 -6.67
N ASP A 489 -5.80 -18.86 -6.27
CA ASP A 489 -5.95 -19.60 -5.03
C ASP A 489 -4.56 -19.82 -4.41
N ILE A 490 -4.25 -19.05 -3.38
CA ILE A 490 -2.96 -19.08 -2.69
C ILE A 490 -2.67 -20.46 -2.06
N SER A 491 -3.69 -21.20 -1.67
CA SER A 491 -3.54 -22.52 -1.06
C SER A 491 -2.91 -23.55 -2.01
N LYS A 492 -2.90 -23.27 -3.31
CA LYS A 492 -2.30 -24.09 -4.36
C LYS A 492 -0.88 -23.69 -4.72
N LEU A 493 -0.30 -22.72 -4.00
CA LEU A 493 1.07 -22.28 -4.24
C LEU A 493 2.05 -23.43 -4.02
N ARG A 494 2.90 -23.66 -5.02
CA ARG A 494 3.86 -24.78 -5.01
C ARG A 494 5.21 -24.41 -4.39
N TYR A 495 5.51 -23.12 -4.25
CA TYR A 495 6.79 -22.62 -3.76
C TYR A 495 6.59 -21.48 -2.78
N ASN A 496 7.11 -21.61 -1.57
CA ASN A 496 7.01 -20.58 -0.53
C ASN A 496 7.72 -19.26 -0.93
N LYS A 497 8.78 -19.36 -1.76
CA LYS A 497 9.45 -18.16 -2.27
C LYS A 497 9.51 -18.18 -3.79
N ILE A 498 9.13 -17.06 -4.39
CA ILE A 498 9.29 -16.76 -5.81
C ILE A 498 10.39 -15.71 -5.89
N ILE A 499 11.54 -16.10 -6.43
CA ILE A 499 12.75 -15.29 -6.45
C ILE A 499 13.03 -14.87 -7.88
N ILE A 500 12.98 -13.58 -8.14
CA ILE A 500 13.34 -12.98 -9.43
C ILE A 500 14.86 -12.78 -9.43
N MET A 501 15.55 -13.42 -10.39
CA MET A 501 17.00 -13.39 -10.54
C MET A 501 17.35 -13.02 -11.97
N THR A 502 17.62 -11.74 -12.20
CA THR A 502 17.94 -11.14 -13.50
C THR A 502 19.35 -10.57 -13.50
N ASP A 503 19.89 -10.30 -14.68
CA ASP A 503 21.19 -9.67 -14.83
C ASP A 503 21.21 -8.26 -14.19
N ALA A 504 22.38 -7.84 -13.74
CA ALA A 504 22.58 -6.52 -13.09
C ALA A 504 22.77 -5.39 -14.13
N ASP A 505 21.98 -5.41 -15.19
CA ASP A 505 21.98 -4.43 -16.27
C ASP A 505 20.58 -3.81 -16.49
N VAL A 506 20.48 -2.89 -17.44
CA VAL A 506 19.23 -2.19 -17.75
C VAL A 506 18.14 -3.12 -18.29
N ASP A 507 18.52 -4.19 -18.99
CA ASP A 507 17.57 -5.18 -19.52
C ASP A 507 17.04 -6.07 -18.41
N GLY A 508 17.90 -6.52 -17.49
CA GLY A 508 17.50 -7.28 -16.30
C GLY A 508 16.60 -6.47 -15.37
N ALA A 509 16.89 -5.19 -15.15
CA ALA A 509 16.03 -4.28 -14.40
C ALA A 509 14.65 -4.14 -15.06
N HIS A 510 14.59 -4.05 -16.40
CA HIS A 510 13.33 -4.00 -17.12
C HIS A 510 12.54 -5.32 -17.02
N ILE A 511 13.20 -6.47 -17.11
CA ILE A 511 12.57 -7.78 -16.95
C ILE A 511 11.99 -7.94 -15.53
N SER A 512 12.75 -7.56 -14.51
CA SER A 512 12.25 -7.54 -13.12
C SER A 512 11.01 -6.66 -12.97
N THR A 513 11.00 -5.48 -13.58
CA THR A 513 9.84 -4.58 -13.56
C THR A 513 8.62 -5.18 -14.27
N LEU A 514 8.82 -5.84 -15.42
CA LEU A 514 7.73 -6.55 -16.12
C LEU A 514 7.15 -7.70 -15.27
N LEU A 515 8.00 -8.45 -14.59
CA LEU A 515 7.60 -9.53 -13.68
C LEU A 515 6.83 -8.99 -12.47
N LEU A 516 7.33 -7.93 -11.85
CA LEU A 516 6.64 -7.26 -10.75
C LEU A 516 5.28 -6.70 -11.18
N THR A 517 5.19 -6.12 -12.38
CA THR A 517 3.92 -5.66 -12.96
C THR A 517 2.94 -6.82 -13.10
N PHE A 518 3.38 -7.97 -13.62
CA PHE A 518 2.54 -9.15 -13.74
C PHE A 518 2.06 -9.67 -12.37
N LEU A 519 2.96 -9.80 -11.40
CA LEU A 519 2.62 -10.28 -10.06
C LEU A 519 1.69 -9.30 -9.34
N TYR A 520 1.96 -8.00 -9.43
CA TYR A 520 1.13 -6.96 -8.82
C TYR A 520 -0.30 -6.93 -9.41
N ARG A 521 -0.44 -7.03 -10.74
CA ARG A 521 -1.75 -6.95 -11.42
C ARG A 521 -2.58 -8.22 -11.30
N PHE A 522 -1.95 -9.40 -11.29
CA PHE A 522 -2.64 -10.68 -11.45
C PHE A 522 -2.50 -11.64 -10.27
N MET A 523 -1.55 -11.41 -9.38
CA MET A 523 -1.27 -12.24 -8.21
C MET A 523 -0.86 -11.39 -6.99
N PRO A 524 -1.57 -10.30 -6.64
CA PRO A 524 -1.15 -9.37 -5.58
C PRO A 524 -0.97 -10.05 -4.22
N GLU A 525 -1.75 -11.09 -3.93
CA GLU A 525 -1.65 -11.84 -2.68
C GLU A 525 -0.27 -12.49 -2.46
N LEU A 526 0.45 -12.85 -3.53
CA LEU A 526 1.81 -13.35 -3.42
C LEU A 526 2.77 -12.30 -2.84
N ILE A 527 2.56 -11.02 -3.19
CA ILE A 527 3.35 -9.91 -2.65
C ILE A 527 2.91 -9.59 -1.22
N LYS A 528 1.61 -9.47 -0.98
CA LYS A 528 1.03 -9.15 0.34
C LYS A 528 1.46 -10.14 1.41
N GLN A 529 1.44 -11.45 1.08
CA GLN A 529 1.85 -12.50 2.01
C GLN A 529 3.37 -12.72 2.05
N GLY A 530 4.15 -11.97 1.25
CA GLY A 530 5.60 -11.93 1.30
C GLY A 530 6.30 -13.11 0.65
N HIS A 531 5.73 -13.66 -0.41
CA HIS A 531 6.31 -14.75 -1.18
C HIS A 531 7.26 -14.29 -2.29
N VAL A 532 7.32 -12.98 -2.61
CA VAL A 532 8.10 -12.45 -3.74
C VAL A 532 9.38 -11.79 -3.28
N TYR A 533 10.50 -12.15 -3.92
CA TYR A 533 11.84 -11.66 -3.60
C TYR A 533 12.61 -11.30 -4.86
N LEU A 534 13.55 -10.36 -4.72
CA LEU A 534 14.58 -10.05 -5.71
C LEU A 534 15.91 -10.60 -5.20
N ALA A 535 16.59 -11.44 -5.98
CA ALA A 535 17.93 -11.87 -5.69
C ALA A 535 18.92 -10.73 -5.92
N GLN A 536 19.93 -10.65 -5.07
CA GLN A 536 21.01 -9.67 -5.17
C GLN A 536 22.32 -10.40 -5.47
N PRO A 537 22.68 -10.59 -6.75
CA PRO A 537 24.01 -11.10 -7.09
C PRO A 537 25.08 -10.04 -6.82
N PRO A 538 26.34 -10.44 -6.56
CA PRO A 538 27.43 -9.48 -6.39
C PRO A 538 27.71 -8.74 -7.71
N LEU A 539 28.08 -7.45 -7.60
CA LEU A 539 28.49 -6.63 -8.73
C LEU A 539 29.97 -6.83 -9.08
N TYR A 540 30.79 -7.15 -8.07
CA TYR A 540 32.23 -7.27 -8.22
C TYR A 540 32.76 -8.54 -7.57
N LYS A 541 33.78 -9.12 -8.22
CA LYS A 541 34.68 -10.12 -7.65
C LYS A 541 36.08 -9.51 -7.55
N VAL A 542 36.70 -9.60 -6.39
CA VAL A 542 38.08 -9.17 -6.16
C VAL A 542 38.90 -10.39 -5.80
N GLU A 543 39.99 -10.65 -6.53
CA GLU A 543 40.92 -11.74 -6.26
C GLU A 543 42.31 -11.19 -5.92
N LYS A 544 42.87 -11.61 -4.78
CA LYS A 544 44.23 -11.33 -4.35
C LYS A 544 44.81 -12.53 -3.62
N ASN A 545 45.98 -12.99 -4.06
CA ASN A 545 46.71 -14.09 -3.43
C ASN A 545 45.84 -15.37 -3.26
N LYS A 546 45.03 -15.70 -4.26
CA LYS A 546 44.06 -16.83 -4.27
C LYS A 546 42.91 -16.71 -3.26
N LYS A 547 42.75 -15.57 -2.59
CA LYS A 547 41.57 -15.25 -1.82
C LYS A 547 40.61 -14.45 -2.69
N VAL A 548 39.32 -14.73 -2.54
CA VAL A 548 38.26 -14.10 -3.30
C VAL A 548 37.35 -13.36 -2.33
N TRP A 549 36.96 -12.14 -2.70
CA TRP A 549 35.94 -11.34 -2.04
C TRP A 549 34.87 -10.95 -3.06
N TYR A 550 33.66 -10.81 -2.62
CA TYR A 550 32.55 -10.31 -3.42
C TYR A 550 32.04 -8.99 -2.85
N ALA A 551 31.70 -8.03 -3.72
CA ALA A 551 31.12 -6.77 -3.34
C ALA A 551 29.78 -6.55 -4.06
N TYR A 552 28.80 -6.10 -3.33
CA TYR A 552 27.43 -5.88 -3.80
C TYR A 552 27.15 -4.39 -4.08
N SER A 553 28.10 -3.52 -3.77
CA SER A 553 28.07 -2.09 -4.07
C SER A 553 29.47 -1.54 -4.31
N ASP A 554 29.55 -0.33 -4.90
CA ASP A 554 30.83 0.39 -5.06
C ASP A 554 31.47 0.75 -3.71
N GLU A 555 30.65 1.00 -2.70
CA GLU A 555 31.10 1.28 -1.34
C GLU A 555 31.76 0.03 -0.72
N GLU A 556 31.15 -1.13 -0.83
CA GLU A 556 31.72 -2.40 -0.37
C GLU A 556 33.02 -2.71 -1.11
N LEU A 557 33.05 -2.52 -2.44
CA LEU A 557 34.28 -2.68 -3.20
C LEU A 557 35.39 -1.78 -2.66
N ASN A 558 35.10 -0.51 -2.41
CA ASN A 558 36.06 0.44 -1.86
C ASN A 558 36.53 0.05 -0.45
N ASN A 559 35.65 -0.49 0.39
CA ASN A 559 36.00 -0.96 1.72
C ASN A 559 36.90 -2.20 1.66
N ILE A 560 36.59 -3.17 0.80
CA ILE A 560 37.45 -4.33 0.55
C ILE A 560 38.84 -3.86 0.08
N LEU A 561 38.91 -2.95 -0.89
CA LEU A 561 40.18 -2.43 -1.40
C LEU A 561 40.97 -1.62 -0.37
N LYS A 562 40.32 -0.97 0.60
CA LYS A 562 41.00 -0.35 1.74
C LYS A 562 41.64 -1.37 2.66
N GLU A 563 40.94 -2.47 2.92
CA GLU A 563 41.37 -3.55 3.81
C GLU A 563 42.56 -4.34 3.23
N ILE A 564 42.44 -4.77 1.97
CA ILE A 564 43.45 -5.61 1.31
C ILE A 564 44.60 -4.81 0.68
N GLY A 565 44.49 -3.48 0.63
CA GLY A 565 45.43 -2.54 -0.05
C GLY A 565 45.15 -2.43 -1.54
N ARG A 566 45.23 -1.21 -2.06
CA ARG A 566 45.10 -0.88 -3.49
C ARG A 566 46.42 -1.09 -4.17
N ASP A 567 46.71 -2.27 -4.69
CA ASP A 567 47.89 -2.57 -5.46
C ASP A 567 47.57 -3.20 -6.82
N THR A 568 48.58 -3.34 -7.68
CA THR A 568 48.43 -3.90 -9.03
C THR A 568 48.15 -5.41 -9.05
N ASN A 569 48.21 -6.09 -7.89
CA ASN A 569 47.97 -7.53 -7.78
C ASN A 569 46.49 -7.85 -7.54
N ASN A 570 45.66 -6.83 -7.36
CA ASN A 570 44.23 -7.01 -7.23
C ASN A 570 43.62 -7.24 -8.62
N LYS A 571 43.03 -8.41 -8.83
CA LYS A 571 42.20 -8.70 -10.01
C LYS A 571 40.74 -8.35 -9.66
N ILE A 572 40.23 -7.29 -10.26
CA ILE A 572 38.84 -6.87 -10.09
C ILE A 572 38.06 -7.26 -11.35
N GLN A 573 37.04 -8.06 -11.20
CA GLN A 573 36.07 -8.40 -12.24
C GLN A 573 34.75 -7.78 -11.88
N ARG A 574 34.17 -7.00 -12.80
CA ARG A 574 32.79 -6.54 -12.71
C ARG A 574 31.90 -7.53 -13.45
N TYR A 575 30.87 -8.04 -12.77
CA TYR A 575 29.88 -8.90 -13.40
C TYR A 575 28.83 -8.02 -14.12
N LYS A 576 28.58 -8.33 -15.39
CA LYS A 576 27.54 -7.69 -16.20
C LYS A 576 26.27 -8.55 -16.28
N GLY A 577 26.43 -9.85 -16.10
CA GLY A 577 25.31 -10.78 -16.13
C GLY A 577 25.60 -12.07 -15.37
N LEU A 578 24.55 -12.77 -14.98
CA LEU A 578 24.60 -14.04 -14.26
C LEU A 578 25.30 -15.17 -15.07
N GLY A 579 25.29 -15.05 -16.40
CA GLY A 579 25.96 -15.98 -17.30
C GLY A 579 27.49 -15.91 -17.24
N GLU A 580 28.07 -14.87 -16.61
CA GLU A 580 29.50 -14.74 -16.37
C GLU A 580 29.98 -15.48 -15.11
N MET A 581 29.04 -15.92 -14.27
CA MET A 581 29.32 -16.71 -13.07
C MET A 581 29.31 -18.19 -13.41
N ASP A 582 30.30 -18.92 -12.91
CA ASP A 582 30.19 -20.38 -12.86
C ASP A 582 29.18 -20.83 -11.79
N ALA A 583 28.81 -22.10 -11.81
CA ALA A 583 27.77 -22.63 -10.93
C ALA A 583 28.15 -22.55 -9.44
N GLU A 584 29.43 -22.67 -9.11
CA GLU A 584 29.92 -22.61 -7.72
C GLU A 584 29.81 -21.15 -7.20
N GLN A 585 30.24 -20.17 -8.01
CA GLN A 585 30.12 -18.76 -7.67
C GLN A 585 28.65 -18.32 -7.50
N LEU A 586 27.79 -18.77 -8.41
CA LEU A 586 26.35 -18.46 -8.34
C LEU A 586 25.70 -19.07 -7.10
N TRP A 587 26.10 -20.29 -6.73
CA TRP A 587 25.65 -20.93 -5.49
C TRP A 587 26.09 -20.11 -4.27
N GLU A 588 27.41 -19.91 -4.12
CA GLU A 588 27.98 -19.29 -2.93
C GLU A 588 27.51 -17.87 -2.65
N THR A 589 27.17 -17.10 -3.69
CA THR A 589 26.83 -15.67 -3.57
C THR A 589 25.34 -15.37 -3.64
N THR A 590 24.56 -16.20 -4.37
CA THR A 590 23.19 -15.80 -4.77
C THR A 590 22.14 -16.86 -4.48
N MET A 591 22.50 -18.15 -4.41
CA MET A 591 21.52 -19.23 -4.27
C MET A 591 21.61 -19.99 -2.94
N ASP A 592 22.75 -19.97 -2.25
CA ASP A 592 22.89 -20.60 -0.94
C ASP A 592 22.01 -19.89 0.10
N PRO A 593 21.02 -20.56 0.69
CA PRO A 593 20.11 -19.96 1.67
C PRO A 593 20.80 -19.32 2.87
N GLU A 594 22.01 -19.76 3.23
CA GLU A 594 22.76 -19.26 4.38
C GLU A 594 23.58 -17.99 4.06
N ARG A 595 23.85 -17.70 2.79
CA ARG A 595 24.78 -16.63 2.37
C ARG A 595 24.15 -15.58 1.47
N ARG A 596 23.14 -15.94 0.70
CA ARG A 596 22.50 -15.07 -0.28
C ARG A 596 21.82 -13.86 0.34
N ILE A 597 21.74 -12.79 -0.43
CA ILE A 597 20.96 -11.60 -0.09
C ILE A 597 19.69 -11.61 -0.94
N LEU A 598 18.53 -11.55 -0.29
CA LEU A 598 17.23 -11.44 -0.92
C LEU A 598 16.54 -10.17 -0.43
N LEU A 599 16.08 -9.35 -1.37
CA LEU A 599 15.18 -8.22 -1.07
C LEU A 599 13.74 -8.70 -1.16
N ARG A 600 13.01 -8.65 -0.06
CA ARG A 600 11.58 -8.97 -0.04
C ARG A 600 10.80 -7.82 -0.66
N VAL A 601 9.95 -8.15 -1.62
CA VAL A 601 9.00 -7.18 -2.18
C VAL A 601 7.86 -7.00 -1.18
N SER A 602 7.65 -5.77 -0.74
CA SER A 602 6.58 -5.41 0.17
C SER A 602 5.46 -4.67 -0.55
N TYR A 603 4.26 -4.79 -0.02
CA TYR A 603 3.06 -4.11 -0.48
C TYR A 603 2.43 -3.40 0.71
N ASP A 604 2.24 -2.09 0.61
CA ASP A 604 1.51 -1.32 1.60
C ASP A 604 0.14 -0.94 1.05
N GLU A 605 -0.91 -1.48 1.66
CA GLU A 605 -2.30 -1.24 1.25
C GLU A 605 -2.74 0.22 1.50
N GLU A 606 -2.10 0.92 2.42
CA GLU A 606 -2.39 2.33 2.68
C GLU A 606 -1.91 3.25 1.55
N THR A 607 -0.91 2.81 0.77
CA THR A 607 -0.37 3.54 -0.38
C THR A 607 -0.76 2.92 -1.72
N ALA A 608 -1.77 2.05 -1.74
CA ALA A 608 -2.18 1.29 -2.93
C ALA A 608 -2.50 2.17 -4.15
N SER A 609 -3.09 3.36 -3.94
CA SER A 609 -3.41 4.31 -5.01
C SER A 609 -2.16 4.83 -5.72
N GLU A 610 -1.12 5.13 -4.97
CA GLU A 610 0.14 5.65 -5.51
C GLU A 610 0.99 4.54 -6.14
N ILE A 611 0.98 3.34 -5.57
CA ILE A 611 1.62 2.16 -6.18
C ILE A 611 0.99 1.88 -7.54
N ASP A 612 -0.35 1.91 -7.64
CA ASP A 612 -1.07 1.75 -8.90
C ASP A 612 -0.70 2.84 -9.91
N LEU A 613 -0.70 4.10 -9.48
CA LEU A 613 -0.30 5.22 -10.32
C LEU A 613 1.15 5.08 -10.80
N THR A 614 2.06 4.58 -9.96
CA THR A 614 3.46 4.35 -10.32
C THR A 614 3.59 3.28 -11.41
N PHE A 615 2.92 2.12 -11.26
CA PHE A 615 2.90 1.11 -12.30
C PHE A 615 2.27 1.63 -13.60
N THR A 616 1.17 2.36 -13.52
CA THR A 616 0.52 2.97 -14.69
C THR A 616 1.43 3.99 -15.38
N THR A 617 2.12 4.84 -14.62
CA THR A 617 3.06 5.84 -15.16
C THR A 617 4.25 5.20 -15.86
N LEU A 618 4.88 4.22 -15.19
CA LEU A 618 6.09 3.59 -15.70
C LEU A 618 5.83 2.59 -16.83
N MET A 619 4.74 1.82 -16.72
CA MET A 619 4.46 0.68 -17.61
C MET A 619 3.29 0.93 -18.57
N GLY A 620 2.51 2.00 -18.38
CA GLY A 620 1.37 2.37 -19.22
C GLY A 620 1.77 2.95 -20.59
N ASP A 621 0.78 3.34 -21.39
CA ASP A 621 0.97 3.82 -22.77
C ASP A 621 1.37 5.31 -22.85
N GLN A 622 1.06 6.11 -21.83
CA GLN A 622 1.34 7.53 -21.81
C GLN A 622 2.83 7.81 -21.62
N VAL A 623 3.41 8.56 -22.57
CA VAL A 623 4.84 8.87 -22.58
C VAL A 623 5.17 10.05 -21.67
N GLU A 624 4.33 11.10 -21.69
CA GLU A 624 4.61 12.35 -20.97
C GLU A 624 4.71 12.18 -19.46
N PRO A 625 3.75 11.51 -18.77
CA PRO A 625 3.86 11.28 -17.32
C PRO A 625 5.11 10.47 -16.94
N ARG A 626 5.52 9.53 -17.79
CA ARG A 626 6.74 8.76 -17.60
C ARG A 626 7.99 9.61 -17.75
N ARG A 627 8.03 10.52 -18.74
CA ARG A 627 9.13 11.46 -18.91
C ARG A 627 9.26 12.37 -17.71
N GLU A 628 8.17 12.97 -17.26
CA GLU A 628 8.14 13.82 -16.06
C GLU A 628 8.64 13.07 -14.81
N PHE A 629 8.21 11.81 -14.64
CA PHE A 629 8.68 10.96 -13.55
C PHE A 629 10.19 10.72 -13.61
N ILE A 630 10.72 10.39 -14.80
CA ILE A 630 12.16 10.15 -14.99
C ILE A 630 12.95 11.43 -14.70
N GLU A 631 12.51 12.58 -15.23
CA GLU A 631 13.19 13.88 -15.01
C GLU A 631 13.20 14.26 -13.52
N ALA A 632 12.09 14.06 -12.82
CA ALA A 632 11.98 14.36 -11.39
C ALA A 632 12.86 13.46 -10.51
N ASN A 633 13.06 12.19 -10.91
CA ASN A 633 13.74 11.18 -10.10
C ASN A 633 15.15 10.81 -10.62
N ALA A 634 15.63 11.41 -11.71
CA ALA A 634 16.92 11.08 -12.34
C ALA A 634 18.11 11.20 -11.35
N LYS A 635 18.06 12.14 -10.43
CA LYS A 635 19.09 12.34 -9.40
C LYS A 635 19.27 11.17 -8.43
N TYR A 636 18.24 10.32 -8.29
CA TYR A 636 18.28 9.13 -7.42
C TYR A 636 18.67 7.85 -8.18
N GLY A 637 18.75 7.93 -9.51
CA GLY A 637 19.12 6.79 -10.34
C GLY A 637 20.62 6.56 -10.32
N ASN A 638 21.06 5.33 -10.01
CA ASN A 638 22.41 4.88 -10.28
C ASN A 638 22.57 4.69 -11.78
N LEU A 639 23.05 5.72 -12.46
CA LEU A 639 23.32 5.67 -13.89
C LEU A 639 24.69 5.02 -14.11
N ASP A 640 24.72 3.94 -14.84
CA ASP A 640 25.96 3.31 -15.32
C ASP A 640 26.44 4.12 -16.55
N ILE A 641 27.13 5.26 -16.28
CA ILE A 641 27.67 6.17 -17.30
C ILE A 641 29.14 5.82 -17.56
#